data_e9619dc2201aee43ce9c5cecd2d7b336
#
_entry.id   e9619dc2201aee43ce9c5cecd2d7b336
#
_cell.length_a   1.000
_cell.length_b   1.000
_cell.length_c   1.000
_cell.angle_alpha   90.00
_cell.angle_beta   90.00
_cell.angle_gamma   90.00
#
_symmetry.space_group_name_H-M   'P 1'
#
loop_
_entity.id
_entity.type
_entity.pdbx_description
1 polymer ?
#
loop_
_entity_poly.entity_id
_entity_poly.type
_entity_poly.pdbx_seq_one_letter_code
_entity_poly.pdbx_strand_id
1 'polypeptide(L)'
;MENRKVQLAELIETPITGEWGNEITDVNNQHIVKVIRTTNFTNNGEIDYSDITLRDIEYTKCEKKKLKYGDIILEKSGGTDLNPVGRVVFFDKNDPNDVYLTNNFTTTLRVKDNKINSRFLLLFLLYNYKYKGVHKFYNKTTGIQNLQVSNLIKNTYVPLPEIKIQSAIVEILDKIKNMIKKREKQILLFDELVKSRFIEMFLENKKYPIMTLEELTGNKKENLVRGPFGGSLKKDDFIETGYLVYEQKHAIHNDFNYKKYYISKEKYQKMIRFKVESGDLIVSCSGTLGKIAEIPKEYKEGIINQALLKIKLDKNIINNKFFMVLFRMKYNEKELQRVSLGSGISNFPSMKEVRNFDFIVPPLSLQNEFSQFVEKTNKLKFLYNLKLYIFINLLKKLTIEVLFFLTFLILSANIRLDIELAEREEKMKYYRRSIEQVINEYKEQFPILLLTGPRQVGKSTLFKELFQSEYKYFSLDDPILKEQLINDPRLFLKNNPEKLIIDEIQYAPSIFPYLKMKVDENREDGMYLMTGSQAFVLMKNVSETLAGRVGILELQGISLREQFNIEFNKPFIPNEEYISEREKNMTEYTDLWQRIHRGYMPELVFNDKKKWEFFYSSYVQTYIERDVRDLINISDESKFLKFMISLASRSGELLNYGAVANEVGVSNETVKRWVSVLRTSRIIYLMEPYFNNHLKRVIKTPKIYFMDVGLLAYLTKWPTPETLANGAKAGNIFETFVVSEIIKSYLNAGIINPPIYFYRDKDKKEIDLIIEEAEKIYPIEIKMSASPDKEMAKNFSVLKGKIDKEIGTGIIICQYDNKVYLSEDILVLPIEYI
;
A
#
# COMPACT_ATOMS: atom_id res chain seq x y z
N MET A 1 -37.43 5.73 11.76
CA MET A 1 -38.11 4.48 11.32
C MET A 1 -37.57 3.35 12.16
N GLU A 2 -38.45 2.63 12.86
CA GLU A 2 -38.04 1.48 13.71
C GLU A 2 -37.36 0.41 12.86
N ASN A 3 -36.31 -0.19 13.43
CA ASN A 3 -35.62 -1.35 12.88
C ASN A 3 -36.61 -2.49 12.67
N ARG A 4 -37.25 -2.56 11.51
CA ARG A 4 -38.20 -3.61 11.18
C ARG A 4 -37.46 -4.94 11.10
N LYS A 5 -37.52 -5.72 12.17
CA LYS A 5 -37.08 -7.10 12.16
C LYS A 5 -38.27 -7.98 11.79
N VAL A 6 -38.07 -8.83 10.83
CA VAL A 6 -39.11 -9.74 10.32
C VAL A 6 -38.68 -11.17 10.60
N GLN A 7 -39.59 -12.04 10.99
CA GLN A 7 -39.30 -13.45 11.19
C GLN A 7 -38.86 -14.10 9.88
N LEU A 8 -37.83 -14.94 9.91
CA LEU A 8 -37.35 -15.67 8.73
C LEU A 8 -38.48 -16.43 8.04
N ALA A 9 -39.44 -16.95 8.81
CA ALA A 9 -40.64 -17.65 8.31
C ALA A 9 -41.49 -16.80 7.34
N GLU A 10 -41.51 -15.48 7.51
CA GLU A 10 -42.29 -14.59 6.65
C GLU A 10 -41.58 -14.28 5.32
N LEU A 11 -40.24 -14.45 5.26
CA LEU A 11 -39.37 -14.11 4.14
C LEU A 11 -39.12 -15.24 3.16
N ILE A 12 -39.39 -16.47 3.57
CA ILE A 12 -39.13 -17.69 2.77
C ILE A 12 -40.41 -18.45 2.48
N GLU A 13 -40.39 -19.20 1.40
CA GLU A 13 -41.43 -20.20 1.08
C GLU A 13 -41.39 -21.39 2.08
N THR A 14 -42.29 -22.32 1.96
CA THR A 14 -42.20 -23.57 2.74
C THR A 14 -40.91 -24.27 2.45
N PRO A 15 -40.08 -24.60 3.49
CA PRO A 15 -38.79 -25.23 3.29
C PRO A 15 -38.91 -26.55 2.53
N ILE A 16 -38.01 -26.71 1.55
CA ILE A 16 -38.00 -27.90 0.68
C ILE A 16 -36.97 -28.87 1.25
N THR A 17 -37.44 -30.06 1.64
CA THR A 17 -36.53 -31.15 2.09
C THR A 17 -35.83 -31.81 0.91
N GLY A 18 -34.54 -32.11 1.09
CA GLY A 18 -33.75 -32.79 0.07
C GLY A 18 -34.27 -34.22 -0.26
N GLU A 19 -33.75 -34.77 -1.32
CA GLU A 19 -34.01 -36.13 -1.79
C GLU A 19 -32.70 -36.80 -2.18
N TRP A 20 -32.48 -38.07 -1.76
CA TRP A 20 -31.24 -38.77 -2.08
C TRP A 20 -31.32 -39.56 -3.39
N GLY A 21 -32.50 -40.13 -3.68
CA GLY A 21 -32.72 -41.01 -4.84
C GLY A 21 -32.02 -42.35 -4.73
N ASN A 22 -32.08 -43.10 -5.83
CA ASN A 22 -31.48 -44.41 -5.97
C ASN A 22 -30.11 -44.35 -6.67
N GLU A 23 -29.36 -45.42 -6.59
CA GLU A 23 -28.16 -45.61 -7.42
C GLU A 23 -28.55 -45.82 -8.88
N ILE A 24 -27.71 -45.28 -9.77
CA ILE A 24 -27.97 -45.41 -11.22
C ILE A 24 -27.66 -46.83 -11.63
N THR A 25 -28.70 -47.56 -12.04
CA THR A 25 -28.59 -48.91 -12.56
C THR A 25 -28.58 -48.97 -14.09
N ASP A 26 -29.14 -47.94 -14.75
CA ASP A 26 -29.17 -47.81 -16.20
C ASP A 26 -28.73 -46.40 -16.61
N VAL A 27 -27.68 -46.31 -17.43
CA VAL A 27 -27.10 -45.04 -17.89
C VAL A 27 -28.02 -44.31 -18.89
N ASN A 28 -28.95 -44.98 -19.51
CA ASN A 28 -29.93 -44.41 -20.45
C ASN A 28 -31.19 -43.85 -19.73
N ASN A 29 -31.21 -43.89 -18.42
CA ASN A 29 -32.34 -43.40 -17.65
C ASN A 29 -32.47 -41.85 -17.78
N GLN A 30 -33.64 -41.36 -18.15
CA GLN A 30 -33.97 -39.95 -18.33
C GLN A 30 -34.14 -39.18 -17.00
N HIS A 31 -34.02 -39.83 -15.85
CA HIS A 31 -34.22 -39.26 -14.52
C HIS A 31 -32.97 -39.05 -13.71
N ILE A 32 -31.80 -39.05 -14.37
CA ILE A 32 -30.50 -38.77 -13.73
C ILE A 32 -30.38 -37.29 -13.38
N VAL A 33 -30.18 -37.03 -12.09
CA VAL A 33 -30.04 -35.68 -11.56
C VAL A 33 -28.78 -35.54 -10.72
N LYS A 34 -28.29 -34.30 -10.60
CA LYS A 34 -27.13 -33.91 -9.80
C LYS A 34 -27.57 -33.62 -8.36
N VAL A 35 -27.00 -34.33 -7.36
CA VAL A 35 -27.36 -34.17 -5.96
C VAL A 35 -26.23 -33.57 -5.15
N ILE A 36 -26.47 -32.36 -4.59
CA ILE A 36 -25.55 -31.64 -3.71
C ILE A 36 -25.63 -32.24 -2.31
N ARG A 37 -24.48 -32.57 -1.74
CA ARG A 37 -24.31 -33.12 -0.38
C ARG A 37 -23.70 -32.11 0.54
N THR A 38 -23.78 -32.33 1.86
CA THR A 38 -23.12 -31.50 2.86
C THR A 38 -21.59 -31.47 2.73
N THR A 39 -20.99 -32.50 2.08
CA THR A 39 -19.57 -32.53 1.72
C THR A 39 -19.18 -31.48 0.66
N ASN A 40 -20.14 -31.03 -0.14
CA ASN A 40 -19.95 -29.99 -1.14
C ASN A 40 -20.04 -28.56 -0.55
N PHE A 41 -20.33 -28.42 0.75
CA PHE A 41 -20.47 -27.13 1.40
C PHE A 41 -19.12 -26.56 1.79
N THR A 42 -18.79 -25.37 1.28
CA THR A 42 -17.65 -24.62 1.78
C THR A 42 -18.05 -23.79 3.01
N ASN A 43 -17.06 -23.48 3.86
CA ASN A 43 -17.30 -22.62 5.03
C ASN A 43 -17.54 -21.13 4.68
N ASN A 44 -17.46 -20.78 3.39
CA ASN A 44 -17.67 -19.43 2.87
C ASN A 44 -19.04 -19.24 2.20
N GLY A 45 -19.94 -20.21 2.33
CA GLY A 45 -21.29 -20.17 1.77
C GLY A 45 -21.35 -20.46 0.27
N GLU A 46 -20.34 -21.09 -0.30
CA GLU A 46 -20.27 -21.51 -1.71
C GLU A 46 -20.40 -23.04 -1.80
N ILE A 47 -20.78 -23.53 -2.98
CA ILE A 47 -20.87 -24.94 -3.28
C ILE A 47 -19.61 -25.36 -4.06
N ASP A 48 -18.98 -26.43 -3.64
CA ASP A 48 -17.92 -27.10 -4.41
C ASP A 48 -18.56 -28.10 -5.38
N TYR A 49 -18.51 -27.75 -6.66
CA TYR A 49 -19.08 -28.56 -7.73
C TYR A 49 -18.11 -29.60 -8.30
N SER A 50 -16.91 -29.75 -7.74
CA SER A 50 -15.89 -30.67 -8.28
C SER A 50 -16.23 -32.15 -8.12
N ASP A 51 -17.06 -32.50 -7.12
CA ASP A 51 -17.48 -33.88 -6.83
C ASP A 51 -18.98 -33.93 -6.53
N ILE A 52 -19.81 -33.80 -7.57
CA ILE A 52 -21.27 -33.88 -7.47
C ILE A 52 -21.72 -35.31 -7.77
N THR A 53 -22.56 -35.88 -6.88
CA THR A 53 -23.08 -37.21 -7.03
C THR A 53 -24.29 -37.23 -7.97
N LEU A 54 -24.30 -38.15 -8.91
CA LEU A 54 -25.45 -38.40 -9.78
C LEU A 54 -26.37 -39.47 -9.15
N ARG A 55 -27.68 -39.24 -9.23
CA ARG A 55 -28.70 -40.14 -8.68
C ARG A 55 -29.90 -40.26 -9.62
N ASP A 56 -30.59 -41.35 -9.54
CA ASP A 56 -31.88 -41.57 -10.20
C ASP A 56 -33.01 -41.14 -9.26
N ILE A 57 -33.80 -40.12 -9.70
CA ILE A 57 -34.90 -39.56 -8.91
C ILE A 57 -36.12 -39.41 -9.81
N GLU A 58 -37.25 -39.91 -9.35
CA GLU A 58 -38.51 -39.83 -10.04
C GLU A 58 -38.89 -38.39 -10.47
N TYR A 59 -39.33 -38.19 -11.69
CA TYR A 59 -39.60 -36.88 -12.31
C TYR A 59 -40.52 -36.01 -11.45
N THR A 60 -41.59 -36.57 -10.88
CA THR A 60 -42.56 -35.85 -10.06
C THR A 60 -41.95 -35.29 -8.77
N LYS A 61 -41.01 -36.00 -8.18
CA LYS A 61 -40.22 -35.52 -7.01
C LYS A 61 -39.19 -34.51 -7.41
N CYS A 62 -38.57 -34.73 -8.58
CA CYS A 62 -37.57 -33.86 -9.14
C CYS A 62 -38.16 -32.43 -9.36
N GLU A 63 -39.30 -32.34 -10.07
CA GLU A 63 -39.96 -31.06 -10.35
C GLU A 63 -40.36 -30.28 -9.09
N LYS A 64 -40.74 -30.95 -8.02
CA LYS A 64 -41.14 -30.33 -6.75
C LYS A 64 -39.93 -29.84 -5.93
N LYS A 65 -38.75 -30.49 -6.10
CA LYS A 65 -37.59 -30.23 -5.24
C LYS A 65 -36.36 -29.67 -5.95
N LYS A 66 -36.45 -29.45 -7.27
CA LYS A 66 -35.34 -28.88 -8.04
C LYS A 66 -34.91 -27.50 -7.51
N LEU A 67 -33.62 -27.30 -7.43
CA LEU A 67 -33.02 -26.05 -7.03
C LEU A 67 -33.23 -24.99 -8.12
N LYS A 68 -33.43 -23.76 -7.68
CA LYS A 68 -33.48 -22.55 -8.53
C LYS A 68 -32.34 -21.62 -8.13
N TYR A 69 -31.87 -20.86 -9.10
CA TYR A 69 -30.90 -19.79 -8.81
C TYR A 69 -31.38 -18.92 -7.65
N GLY A 70 -30.54 -18.68 -6.68
CA GLY A 70 -30.89 -17.90 -5.50
C GLY A 70 -31.37 -18.73 -4.30
N ASP A 71 -31.54 -20.02 -4.42
CA ASP A 71 -31.88 -20.88 -3.30
C ASP A 71 -30.73 -20.95 -2.29
N ILE A 72 -31.06 -20.95 -1.00
CA ILE A 72 -30.12 -21.14 0.10
C ILE A 72 -30.29 -22.56 0.64
N ILE A 73 -29.23 -23.33 0.63
CA ILE A 73 -29.25 -24.69 1.13
C ILE A 73 -28.68 -24.71 2.56
N LEU A 74 -29.49 -25.19 3.49
CA LEU A 74 -29.21 -25.28 4.92
C LEU A 74 -28.90 -26.73 5.31
N GLU A 75 -27.77 -26.98 5.96
CA GLU A 75 -27.46 -28.27 6.56
C GLU A 75 -28.34 -28.51 7.80
N LYS A 76 -29.15 -29.58 7.79
CA LYS A 76 -30.02 -29.93 8.92
C LYS A 76 -29.54 -31.10 9.76
N SER A 77 -28.63 -31.93 9.23
CA SER A 77 -28.11 -33.09 9.92
C SER A 77 -26.67 -33.37 9.54
N GLY A 78 -25.88 -33.86 10.46
CA GLY A 78 -24.45 -34.10 10.31
C GLY A 78 -23.65 -33.27 11.28
N GLY A 79 -22.67 -32.55 10.77
CA GLY A 79 -21.80 -31.69 11.57
C GLY A 79 -20.79 -32.43 12.44
N THR A 80 -19.77 -31.72 12.87
CA THR A 80 -18.73 -32.19 13.81
C THR A 80 -18.51 -31.13 14.85
N ASP A 81 -17.73 -31.40 15.90
CA ASP A 81 -17.41 -30.38 16.90
C ASP A 81 -16.60 -29.20 16.31
N LEU A 82 -15.86 -29.42 15.23
CA LEU A 82 -15.14 -28.37 14.49
C LEU A 82 -16.02 -27.60 13.50
N ASN A 83 -17.01 -28.29 12.92
CA ASN A 83 -17.97 -27.74 11.97
C ASN A 83 -19.38 -28.16 12.40
N PRO A 84 -19.99 -27.42 13.34
CA PRO A 84 -21.33 -27.76 13.84
C PRO A 84 -22.37 -27.70 12.71
N VAL A 85 -23.50 -28.42 12.89
CA VAL A 85 -24.61 -28.43 11.94
C VAL A 85 -25.21 -27.03 11.78
N GLY A 86 -25.76 -26.73 10.59
CA GLY A 86 -26.40 -25.44 10.30
C GLY A 86 -25.62 -24.56 9.31
N ARG A 87 -24.61 -25.13 8.63
CA ARG A 87 -23.94 -24.43 7.52
C ARG A 87 -24.94 -24.09 6.43
N VAL A 88 -24.71 -22.96 5.74
CA VAL A 88 -25.54 -22.52 4.62
C VAL A 88 -24.69 -22.24 3.39
N VAL A 89 -25.22 -22.56 2.21
CA VAL A 89 -24.57 -22.28 0.93
C VAL A 89 -25.59 -21.72 -0.07
N PHE A 90 -25.09 -21.01 -1.08
CA PHE A 90 -25.89 -20.38 -2.12
C PHE A 90 -25.86 -21.20 -3.40
N PHE A 91 -27.01 -21.45 -3.99
CA PHE A 91 -27.09 -22.09 -5.28
C PHE A 91 -27.04 -21.04 -6.41
N ASP A 92 -25.96 -21.08 -7.18
CA ASP A 92 -25.59 -20.06 -8.18
C ASP A 92 -25.66 -20.53 -9.64
N LYS A 93 -26.21 -21.75 -9.89
CA LYS A 93 -26.38 -22.26 -11.25
C LYS A 93 -27.74 -21.85 -11.82
N ASN A 94 -27.73 -21.50 -13.10
CA ASN A 94 -28.91 -21.08 -13.85
C ASN A 94 -28.95 -21.72 -15.25
N ASP A 95 -28.48 -22.98 -15.37
CA ASP A 95 -28.57 -23.72 -16.62
C ASP A 95 -29.87 -24.53 -16.62
N PRO A 96 -30.78 -24.28 -17.56
CA PRO A 96 -32.04 -25.00 -17.62
C PRO A 96 -31.89 -26.51 -17.95
N ASN A 97 -30.76 -26.91 -18.52
CA ASN A 97 -30.47 -28.31 -18.86
C ASN A 97 -29.89 -29.11 -17.68
N ASP A 98 -29.44 -28.44 -16.64
CA ASP A 98 -28.81 -29.04 -15.48
C ASP A 98 -29.77 -29.04 -14.28
N VAL A 99 -30.27 -30.19 -13.93
CA VAL A 99 -31.16 -30.35 -12.78
C VAL A 99 -30.39 -30.73 -11.53
N TYR A 100 -30.49 -29.86 -10.50
CA TYR A 100 -29.86 -30.06 -9.21
C TYR A 100 -30.89 -30.26 -8.10
N LEU A 101 -30.64 -31.21 -7.22
CA LEU A 101 -31.35 -31.40 -5.97
C LEU A 101 -30.35 -31.43 -4.80
N THR A 102 -30.86 -31.54 -3.59
CA THR A 102 -30.06 -31.71 -2.38
C THR A 102 -30.37 -33.04 -1.69
N ASN A 103 -29.43 -33.54 -0.91
CA ASN A 103 -29.62 -34.79 -0.16
C ASN A 103 -30.52 -34.60 1.09
N ASN A 104 -30.90 -35.73 1.71
CA ASN A 104 -31.76 -35.76 2.89
C ASN A 104 -31.21 -35.04 4.14
N PHE A 105 -29.89 -34.73 4.18
CA PHE A 105 -29.24 -34.00 5.29
C PHE A 105 -29.36 -32.49 5.17
N THR A 106 -30.08 -32.01 4.16
CA THR A 106 -30.21 -30.57 3.88
C THR A 106 -31.67 -30.17 3.77
N THR A 107 -31.89 -28.87 3.79
CA THR A 107 -33.18 -28.20 3.53
C THR A 107 -32.93 -26.96 2.68
N THR A 108 -33.72 -26.78 1.64
CA THR A 108 -33.64 -25.59 0.78
C THR A 108 -34.57 -24.50 1.30
N LEU A 109 -34.04 -23.32 1.49
CA LEU A 109 -34.76 -22.09 1.85
C LEU A 109 -34.85 -21.23 0.58
N ARG A 110 -36.05 -21.09 0.02
CA ARG A 110 -36.35 -20.23 -1.13
C ARG A 110 -36.96 -18.96 -0.65
N VAL A 111 -36.45 -17.80 -1.06
CA VAL A 111 -36.99 -16.49 -0.69
C VAL A 111 -38.29 -16.22 -1.41
N LYS A 112 -39.21 -15.55 -0.76
CA LYS A 112 -40.42 -15.03 -1.40
C LYS A 112 -40.08 -13.81 -2.25
N ASP A 113 -40.57 -13.75 -3.48
CA ASP A 113 -40.31 -12.69 -4.43
C ASP A 113 -40.52 -11.29 -3.85
N ASN A 114 -39.63 -10.38 -4.18
CA ASN A 114 -39.66 -8.96 -3.83
C ASN A 114 -39.62 -8.61 -2.32
N LYS A 115 -39.43 -9.57 -1.42
CA LYS A 115 -39.36 -9.29 0.01
C LYS A 115 -37.93 -9.12 0.52
N ILE A 116 -37.02 -9.94 0.04
CA ILE A 116 -35.62 -9.93 0.48
C ILE A 116 -34.68 -10.40 -0.65
N ASN A 117 -33.51 -9.81 -0.74
CA ASN A 117 -32.44 -10.28 -1.61
C ASN A 117 -31.87 -11.60 -1.06
N SER A 118 -31.85 -12.67 -1.85
CA SER A 118 -31.41 -13.98 -1.42
C SER A 118 -29.93 -14.04 -1.00
N ARG A 119 -29.05 -13.27 -1.66
CA ARG A 119 -27.64 -13.13 -1.27
C ARG A 119 -27.50 -12.41 0.07
N PHE A 120 -28.31 -11.37 0.31
CA PHE A 120 -28.33 -10.68 1.60
C PHE A 120 -28.77 -11.62 2.72
N LEU A 121 -29.83 -12.43 2.49
CA LEU A 121 -30.27 -13.43 3.46
C LEU A 121 -29.19 -14.48 3.73
N LEU A 122 -28.48 -14.97 2.70
CA LEU A 122 -27.35 -15.87 2.87
C LEU A 122 -26.28 -15.27 3.79
N LEU A 123 -25.86 -14.02 3.53
CA LEU A 123 -24.85 -13.34 4.33
C LEU A 123 -25.27 -13.19 5.80
N PHE A 124 -26.52 -12.88 6.05
CA PHE A 124 -27.09 -12.83 7.40
C PHE A 124 -27.08 -14.20 8.08
N LEU A 125 -27.46 -15.26 7.39
CA LEU A 125 -27.45 -16.64 7.93
C LEU A 125 -26.03 -17.15 8.17
N LEU A 126 -25.06 -16.85 7.29
CA LEU A 126 -23.64 -17.12 7.48
C LEU A 126 -23.10 -16.42 8.73
N TYR A 127 -23.46 -15.16 8.92
CA TYR A 127 -23.09 -14.39 10.12
C TYR A 127 -23.64 -15.06 11.39
N ASN A 128 -24.94 -15.42 11.39
CA ASN A 128 -25.56 -16.09 12.53
C ASN A 128 -24.87 -17.43 12.83
N TYR A 129 -24.55 -18.21 11.80
CA TYR A 129 -23.83 -19.46 11.94
C TYR A 129 -22.45 -19.27 12.59
N LYS A 130 -21.67 -18.31 12.09
CA LYS A 130 -20.27 -18.11 12.52
C LYS A 130 -20.14 -17.45 13.89
N TYR A 131 -21.01 -16.49 14.23
CA TYR A 131 -20.79 -15.60 15.37
C TYR A 131 -21.87 -15.66 16.47
N LYS A 132 -23.12 -15.93 16.12
CA LYS A 132 -24.20 -16.02 17.11
C LYS A 132 -24.51 -17.46 17.54
N GLY A 133 -23.96 -18.40 16.81
CA GLY A 133 -24.13 -19.82 17.05
C GLY A 133 -25.56 -20.33 16.84
N VAL A 134 -25.66 -21.46 16.19
CA VAL A 134 -26.95 -22.17 16.02
C VAL A 134 -27.16 -23.24 17.12
N HIS A 135 -26.26 -23.29 18.11
CA HIS A 135 -26.23 -24.31 19.16
C HIS A 135 -27.55 -24.45 19.91
N LYS A 136 -28.31 -23.38 20.11
CA LYS A 136 -29.60 -23.38 20.76
C LYS A 136 -30.73 -24.05 19.95
N PHE A 137 -30.46 -24.38 18.69
CA PHE A 137 -31.42 -24.94 17.75
C PHE A 137 -31.09 -26.37 17.32
N TYR A 138 -30.10 -27.03 17.89
CA TYR A 138 -29.83 -28.42 17.58
C TYR A 138 -29.77 -29.31 18.79
N ASN A 139 -30.11 -30.59 18.58
CA ASN A 139 -29.98 -31.65 19.57
C ASN A 139 -28.82 -32.56 19.17
N LYS A 140 -28.05 -33.02 20.16
CA LYS A 140 -26.98 -33.99 19.99
C LYS A 140 -27.49 -35.37 20.40
N THR A 141 -27.69 -36.29 19.44
CA THR A 141 -28.06 -37.68 19.72
C THR A 141 -27.00 -38.59 19.11
N THR A 142 -26.43 -39.51 19.90
CA THR A 142 -25.48 -40.58 19.44
C THR A 142 -24.48 -40.11 18.36
N GLY A 143 -23.77 -39.04 18.56
CA GLY A 143 -22.69 -38.57 17.67
C GLY A 143 -23.12 -37.71 16.47
N ILE A 144 -24.39 -37.62 16.13
CA ILE A 144 -24.91 -36.81 15.04
C ILE A 144 -25.64 -35.57 15.59
N GLN A 145 -25.36 -34.41 15.04
CA GLN A 145 -26.08 -33.19 15.38
C GLN A 145 -27.24 -33.01 14.40
N ASN A 146 -28.44 -32.74 14.93
CA ASN A 146 -29.66 -32.51 14.15
C ASN A 146 -30.23 -31.15 14.46
N LEU A 147 -30.39 -30.30 13.43
CA LEU A 147 -30.91 -28.95 13.53
C LEU A 147 -32.43 -28.96 13.54
N GLN A 148 -33.04 -28.31 14.52
CA GLN A 148 -34.48 -28.05 14.57
C GLN A 148 -34.86 -26.92 13.61
N VAL A 149 -34.93 -27.24 12.31
CA VAL A 149 -35.12 -26.24 11.23
C VAL A 149 -36.35 -25.36 11.47
N SER A 150 -37.47 -25.94 11.86
CA SER A 150 -38.73 -25.19 12.12
C SER A 150 -38.57 -24.21 13.27
N ASN A 151 -37.80 -24.59 14.32
CA ASN A 151 -37.52 -23.76 15.48
C ASN A 151 -36.55 -22.62 15.10
N LEU A 152 -35.52 -22.92 14.32
CA LEU A 152 -34.58 -21.91 13.76
C LEU A 152 -35.36 -20.86 12.93
N ILE A 153 -36.20 -21.28 12.01
CA ILE A 153 -36.96 -20.41 11.11
C ILE A 153 -37.94 -19.50 11.87
N LYS A 154 -38.63 -20.04 12.86
CA LYS A 154 -39.59 -19.27 13.68
C LYS A 154 -38.92 -18.28 14.64
N ASN A 155 -37.74 -18.60 15.16
CA ASN A 155 -37.07 -17.80 16.17
C ASN A 155 -35.90 -16.98 15.62
N THR A 156 -35.70 -16.94 14.32
CA THR A 156 -34.71 -16.08 13.69
C THR A 156 -35.37 -14.83 13.14
N TYR A 157 -34.94 -13.66 13.62
CA TYR A 157 -35.40 -12.35 13.16
C TYR A 157 -34.33 -11.73 12.27
N VAL A 158 -34.71 -11.43 11.03
CA VAL A 158 -33.85 -10.83 10.01
C VAL A 158 -34.09 -9.33 9.98
N PRO A 159 -33.06 -8.49 10.08
CA PRO A 159 -33.19 -7.06 9.79
C PRO A 159 -33.53 -6.88 8.30
N LEU A 160 -34.57 -6.12 8.01
CA LEU A 160 -35.10 -5.97 6.64
C LEU A 160 -35.01 -4.51 6.19
N PRO A 161 -33.83 -4.02 5.77
CA PRO A 161 -33.71 -2.72 5.11
C PRO A 161 -34.35 -2.76 3.70
N GLU A 162 -34.48 -1.61 3.07
CA GLU A 162 -34.99 -1.52 1.70
C GLU A 162 -34.15 -2.38 0.74
N ILE A 163 -34.77 -2.93 -0.30
CA ILE A 163 -34.13 -3.88 -1.24
C ILE A 163 -32.90 -3.28 -1.95
N LYS A 164 -32.92 -1.96 -2.22
CA LYS A 164 -31.75 -1.25 -2.79
C LYS A 164 -30.55 -1.27 -1.85
N ILE A 165 -30.78 -1.10 -0.54
CA ILE A 165 -29.75 -1.15 0.49
C ILE A 165 -29.20 -2.57 0.65
N GLN A 166 -30.10 -3.58 0.61
CA GLN A 166 -29.66 -4.99 0.64
C GLN A 166 -28.73 -5.29 -0.53
N SER A 167 -29.07 -4.82 -1.72
CA SER A 167 -28.25 -5.03 -2.94
C SER A 167 -26.88 -4.33 -2.84
N ALA A 168 -26.84 -3.09 -2.35
CA ALA A 168 -25.58 -2.37 -2.13
C ALA A 168 -24.67 -3.08 -1.12
N ILE A 169 -25.24 -3.59 -0.02
CA ILE A 169 -24.47 -4.38 0.97
C ILE A 169 -23.86 -5.63 0.33
N VAL A 170 -24.65 -6.35 -0.47
CA VAL A 170 -24.18 -7.54 -1.18
C VAL A 170 -23.03 -7.19 -2.12
N GLU A 171 -23.16 -6.14 -2.91
CA GLU A 171 -22.14 -5.71 -3.87
C GLU A 171 -20.82 -5.34 -3.18
N ILE A 172 -20.88 -4.58 -2.09
CA ILE A 172 -19.70 -4.21 -1.32
C ILE A 172 -19.00 -5.45 -0.75
N LEU A 173 -19.75 -6.37 -0.14
CA LEU A 173 -19.18 -7.59 0.46
C LEU A 173 -18.61 -8.54 -0.60
N ASP A 174 -19.22 -8.63 -1.77
CA ASP A 174 -18.70 -9.42 -2.90
C ASP A 174 -17.42 -8.78 -3.48
N LYS A 175 -17.34 -7.46 -3.60
CA LYS A 175 -16.10 -6.75 -3.99
C LYS A 175 -14.95 -7.06 -3.00
N ILE A 176 -15.23 -6.97 -1.71
CA ILE A 176 -14.26 -7.28 -0.64
C ILE A 176 -13.79 -8.74 -0.74
N LYS A 177 -14.71 -9.69 -0.90
CA LYS A 177 -14.40 -11.10 -1.06
C LYS A 177 -13.50 -11.36 -2.28
N ASN A 178 -13.80 -10.71 -3.39
CA ASN A 178 -12.99 -10.81 -4.60
C ASN A 178 -11.58 -10.21 -4.41
N MET A 179 -11.46 -9.12 -3.66
CA MET A 179 -10.16 -8.54 -3.31
C MET A 179 -9.31 -9.51 -2.46
N ILE A 180 -9.93 -10.18 -1.47
CA ILE A 180 -9.26 -11.20 -0.65
C ILE A 180 -8.76 -12.34 -1.55
N LYS A 181 -9.63 -12.92 -2.39
CA LYS A 181 -9.25 -14.00 -3.32
C LYS A 181 -8.10 -13.60 -4.26
N LYS A 182 -8.13 -12.37 -4.78
CA LYS A 182 -7.04 -11.85 -5.61
C LYS A 182 -5.73 -11.73 -4.83
N ARG A 183 -5.78 -11.30 -3.58
CA ARG A 183 -4.59 -11.19 -2.72
C ARG A 183 -4.01 -12.54 -2.34
N GLU A 184 -4.85 -13.51 -2.00
CA GLU A 184 -4.43 -14.90 -1.76
C GLU A 184 -3.72 -15.47 -2.99
N LYS A 185 -4.27 -15.25 -4.18
CA LYS A 185 -3.63 -15.66 -5.44
C LYS A 185 -2.27 -14.98 -5.65
N GLN A 186 -2.16 -13.69 -5.38
CA GLN A 186 -0.88 -12.97 -5.46
C GLN A 186 0.18 -13.55 -4.52
N ILE A 187 -0.21 -13.95 -3.30
CA ILE A 187 0.71 -14.58 -2.34
C ILE A 187 1.24 -15.92 -2.86
N LEU A 188 0.40 -16.71 -3.53
CA LEU A 188 0.84 -17.97 -4.15
C LEU A 188 1.82 -17.75 -5.32
N LEU A 189 1.63 -16.67 -6.10
CA LEU A 189 2.53 -16.33 -7.20
C LEU A 189 3.97 -16.02 -6.76
N PHE A 190 4.22 -15.62 -5.51
CA PHE A 190 5.58 -15.44 -5.02
C PHE A 190 6.37 -16.75 -4.98
N ASP A 191 5.73 -17.88 -4.66
CA ASP A 191 6.40 -19.18 -4.68
C ASP A 191 6.69 -19.65 -6.12
N GLU A 192 5.77 -19.37 -7.04
CA GLU A 192 5.97 -19.65 -8.46
C GLU A 192 7.08 -18.77 -9.05
N LEU A 193 7.16 -17.50 -8.63
CA LEU A 193 8.20 -16.56 -9.07
C LEU A 193 9.60 -17.05 -8.65
N VAL A 194 9.77 -17.49 -7.40
CA VAL A 194 11.02 -18.08 -6.93
C VAL A 194 11.40 -19.32 -7.74
N LYS A 195 10.41 -20.17 -8.02
CA LYS A 195 10.60 -21.39 -8.81
C LYS A 195 10.98 -21.09 -10.27
N SER A 196 10.29 -20.15 -10.90
CA SER A 196 10.57 -19.74 -12.29
C SER A 196 11.96 -19.13 -12.41
N ARG A 197 12.34 -18.24 -11.46
CA ARG A 197 13.68 -17.65 -11.44
C ARG A 197 14.78 -18.68 -11.23
N PHE A 198 14.50 -19.71 -10.43
CA PHE A 198 15.42 -20.83 -10.26
C PHE A 198 15.64 -21.59 -11.59
N ILE A 199 14.57 -21.91 -12.29
CA ILE A 199 14.64 -22.61 -13.58
C ILE A 199 15.44 -21.82 -14.60
N GLU A 200 15.13 -20.53 -14.75
CA GLU A 200 15.83 -19.60 -15.64
C GLU A 200 17.32 -19.49 -15.33
N MET A 201 17.68 -19.32 -14.05
CA MET A 201 19.07 -19.14 -13.66
C MET A 201 19.90 -20.42 -13.76
N PHE A 202 19.30 -21.59 -13.51
CA PHE A 202 20.10 -22.80 -13.22
C PHE A 202 19.74 -24.03 -14.08
N LEU A 203 18.58 -24.08 -14.70
CA LEU A 203 18.15 -25.29 -15.44
C LEU A 203 18.07 -25.10 -16.95
N GLU A 204 17.82 -23.88 -17.45
CA GLU A 204 17.74 -23.61 -18.88
C GLU A 204 19.14 -23.58 -19.50
N ASN A 205 19.44 -24.62 -20.32
CA ASN A 205 20.63 -24.75 -21.16
C ASN A 205 21.99 -24.63 -20.42
N LYS A 206 22.03 -24.89 -19.10
CA LYS A 206 23.24 -24.77 -18.26
C LYS A 206 23.60 -26.12 -17.66
N LYS A 207 24.89 -26.49 -17.74
CA LYS A 207 25.44 -27.66 -17.09
C LYS A 207 26.34 -27.22 -15.94
N TYR A 208 26.01 -27.65 -14.73
CA TYR A 208 26.82 -27.42 -13.54
C TYR A 208 27.36 -28.74 -12.98
N PRO A 209 28.46 -28.72 -12.25
CA PRO A 209 28.91 -29.88 -11.49
C PRO A 209 27.79 -30.43 -10.62
N ILE A 210 27.76 -31.75 -10.47
CA ILE A 210 26.84 -32.45 -9.58
C ILE A 210 27.64 -33.00 -8.41
N MET A 211 27.17 -32.75 -7.19
CA MET A 211 27.76 -33.27 -5.96
C MET A 211 26.70 -33.97 -5.12
N THR A 212 27.12 -34.97 -4.39
CA THR A 212 26.25 -35.68 -3.43
C THR A 212 26.05 -34.86 -2.15
N LEU A 213 24.99 -35.14 -1.40
CA LEU A 213 24.73 -34.47 -0.13
C LEU A 213 25.88 -34.70 0.86
N GLU A 214 26.52 -35.85 0.82
CA GLU A 214 27.70 -36.14 1.66
C GLU A 214 28.87 -35.21 1.33
N GLU A 215 29.14 -35.01 0.05
CA GLU A 215 30.20 -34.06 -0.40
C GLU A 215 29.82 -32.60 -0.04
N LEU A 216 28.58 -32.21 -0.18
CA LEU A 216 28.08 -30.86 0.19
C LEU A 216 28.20 -30.57 1.69
N THR A 217 28.28 -31.61 2.53
CA THR A 217 28.51 -31.49 3.98
C THR A 217 30.00 -31.62 4.34
N GLY A 218 30.87 -31.57 3.35
CA GLY A 218 32.34 -31.69 3.54
C GLY A 218 32.79 -33.08 3.98
N ASN A 219 32.05 -34.13 3.65
CA ASN A 219 32.29 -35.52 3.99
C ASN A 219 32.44 -35.79 5.52
N LYS A 220 31.87 -34.94 6.36
CA LYS A 220 31.88 -35.07 7.80
C LYS A 220 30.62 -35.74 8.33
N LYS A 221 30.78 -36.88 9.01
CA LYS A 221 29.64 -37.67 9.53
C LYS A 221 28.76 -36.88 10.52
N GLU A 222 29.31 -35.93 11.26
CA GLU A 222 28.62 -35.06 12.21
C GLU A 222 27.76 -33.97 11.52
N ASN A 223 28.04 -33.69 10.26
CA ASN A 223 27.33 -32.66 9.50
C ASN A 223 26.00 -33.16 8.87
N LEU A 224 25.83 -34.48 8.79
CA LEU A 224 24.63 -35.12 8.25
C LEU A 224 24.13 -36.19 9.21
N VAL A 225 23.19 -35.79 10.09
CA VAL A 225 22.77 -36.62 11.23
C VAL A 225 21.26 -36.70 11.32
N ARG A 226 20.71 -37.92 11.27
CA ARG A 226 19.32 -38.15 11.65
C ARG A 226 19.18 -38.25 13.15
N GLY A 227 18.10 -37.71 13.70
CA GLY A 227 17.89 -37.67 15.14
C GLY A 227 17.85 -39.03 15.80
N PRO A 228 17.91 -39.09 17.13
CA PRO A 228 18.10 -40.30 17.90
C PRO A 228 16.98 -41.32 17.70
N PHE A 229 17.32 -42.57 17.45
CA PHE A 229 16.38 -43.68 17.30
C PHE A 229 16.18 -44.49 18.60
N GLY A 230 15.05 -45.18 18.67
CA GLY A 230 14.71 -46.09 19.78
C GLY A 230 14.49 -45.38 21.11
N GLY A 231 14.82 -46.03 22.20
CA GLY A 231 14.62 -45.50 23.55
C GLY A 231 15.61 -44.45 23.99
N SER A 232 16.40 -43.84 23.09
CA SER A 232 17.45 -42.84 23.44
C SER A 232 16.88 -41.53 23.96
N LEU A 233 15.66 -41.17 23.54
CA LEU A 233 14.93 -39.98 24.03
C LEU A 233 13.51 -40.39 24.39
N LYS A 234 13.23 -40.55 25.68
CA LYS A 234 11.94 -41.00 26.24
C LYS A 234 11.16 -39.80 26.76
N LYS A 235 9.83 -40.00 26.98
CA LYS A 235 8.98 -38.99 27.58
C LYS A 235 9.46 -38.55 28.98
N ASP A 236 10.02 -39.44 29.74
CA ASP A 236 10.56 -39.21 31.07
C ASP A 236 11.84 -38.36 31.09
N ASP A 237 12.49 -38.20 29.94
CA ASP A 237 13.66 -37.29 29.78
C ASP A 237 13.26 -35.83 29.66
N PHE A 238 11.95 -35.52 29.47
CA PHE A 238 11.50 -34.15 29.26
C PHE A 238 11.27 -33.44 30.60
N ILE A 239 11.75 -32.20 30.66
CA ILE A 239 11.64 -31.29 31.78
C ILE A 239 11.03 -29.95 31.35
N GLU A 240 10.62 -29.13 32.28
CA GLU A 240 9.95 -27.84 31.99
C GLU A 240 10.90 -26.80 31.39
N THR A 241 12.16 -26.80 31.76
CA THR A 241 13.18 -25.83 31.29
C THR A 241 14.51 -26.51 31.05
N GLY A 242 15.29 -26.06 30.08
CA GLY A 242 16.61 -26.62 29.79
C GLY A 242 17.02 -26.44 28.34
N TYR A 243 17.59 -27.50 27.73
CA TYR A 243 17.98 -27.54 26.32
C TYR A 243 16.79 -27.98 25.46
N LEU A 244 16.48 -27.20 24.40
CA LEU A 244 15.30 -27.43 23.59
C LEU A 244 15.38 -28.71 22.75
N VAL A 245 14.28 -29.46 22.65
CA VAL A 245 14.13 -30.54 21.70
C VAL A 245 13.41 -30.05 20.46
N TYR A 246 14.12 -29.92 19.36
CA TYR A 246 13.56 -29.53 18.08
C TYR A 246 12.74 -30.67 17.49
N GLU A 247 11.53 -30.37 17.08
CA GLU A 247 10.57 -31.30 16.52
C GLU A 247 10.28 -30.95 15.05
N GLN A 248 9.66 -31.88 14.34
CA GLN A 248 9.29 -31.68 12.93
C GLN A 248 8.44 -30.42 12.69
N LYS A 249 7.67 -29.94 13.67
CA LYS A 249 6.89 -28.69 13.55
C LYS A 249 7.77 -27.48 13.24
N HIS A 250 9.00 -27.44 13.77
CA HIS A 250 9.95 -26.36 13.48
C HIS A 250 10.36 -26.36 11.99
N ALA A 251 10.55 -27.53 11.39
CA ALA A 251 10.83 -27.65 9.95
C ALA A 251 9.60 -27.41 9.07
N ILE A 252 8.41 -27.89 9.48
CA ILE A 252 7.17 -27.80 8.71
C ILE A 252 6.66 -26.36 8.64
N HIS A 253 6.62 -25.67 9.79
CA HIS A 253 6.05 -24.32 9.89
C HIS A 253 7.10 -23.21 9.82
N ASN A 254 8.40 -23.57 9.84
CA ASN A 254 9.51 -22.62 9.98
C ASN A 254 9.32 -21.66 11.19
N ASP A 255 8.79 -22.23 12.30
CA ASP A 255 8.49 -21.49 13.53
C ASP A 255 9.41 -21.96 14.67
N PHE A 256 10.35 -21.13 15.02
CA PHE A 256 11.33 -21.35 16.09
C PHE A 256 10.92 -20.74 17.45
N ASN A 257 9.74 -20.11 17.52
CA ASN A 257 9.15 -19.67 18.79
C ASN A 257 8.41 -20.81 19.51
N TYR A 258 8.10 -21.89 18.79
CA TYR A 258 7.51 -23.08 19.39
C TYR A 258 8.53 -23.79 20.28
N LYS A 259 8.29 -23.81 21.59
CA LYS A 259 9.19 -24.32 22.62
C LYS A 259 8.41 -25.20 23.60
N LYS A 260 8.33 -26.49 23.34
CA LYS A 260 7.48 -27.41 24.11
C LYS A 260 8.23 -28.38 25.01
N TYR A 261 9.30 -28.97 24.52
CA TYR A 261 10.02 -30.02 25.24
C TYR A 261 11.47 -29.63 25.45
N TYR A 262 11.95 -29.87 26.66
CA TYR A 262 13.34 -29.59 27.05
C TYR A 262 13.96 -30.82 27.70
N ILE A 263 15.28 -30.88 27.69
CA ILE A 263 16.08 -31.93 28.35
C ILE A 263 17.10 -31.30 29.29
N SER A 264 17.57 -32.09 30.26
CA SER A 264 18.61 -31.67 31.22
C SER A 264 19.99 -31.47 30.55
N LYS A 265 20.90 -30.77 31.24
CA LYS A 265 22.27 -30.57 30.77
C LYS A 265 23.00 -31.91 30.59
N GLU A 266 22.81 -32.85 31.52
CA GLU A 266 23.45 -34.17 31.48
C GLU A 266 22.96 -34.96 30.26
N LYS A 267 21.67 -34.91 29.97
CA LYS A 267 21.07 -35.57 28.80
C LYS A 267 21.54 -34.91 27.52
N TYR A 268 21.61 -33.58 27.47
CA TYR A 268 22.12 -32.83 26.32
C TYR A 268 23.58 -33.21 26.02
N GLN A 269 24.42 -33.29 27.02
CA GLN A 269 25.83 -33.69 26.87
C GLN A 269 25.96 -35.13 26.29
N LYS A 270 25.16 -36.08 26.79
CA LYS A 270 25.11 -37.45 26.25
C LYS A 270 24.62 -37.49 24.80
N MET A 271 23.89 -36.48 24.37
CA MET A 271 23.27 -36.41 23.04
C MET A 271 23.90 -35.31 22.17
N ILE A 272 25.10 -34.83 22.50
CA ILE A 272 25.77 -33.70 21.85
C ILE A 272 25.89 -33.85 20.31
N ARG A 273 25.97 -35.10 19.82
CA ARG A 273 25.97 -35.42 18.37
C ARG A 273 24.78 -34.83 17.63
N PHE A 274 23.65 -34.70 18.31
CA PHE A 274 22.37 -34.25 17.73
C PHE A 274 22.13 -32.76 17.95
N LYS A 275 23.09 -32.01 18.51
CA LYS A 275 23.01 -30.57 18.72
C LYS A 275 22.75 -29.84 17.40
N VAL A 276 22.04 -28.74 17.49
CA VAL A 276 21.87 -27.79 16.38
C VAL A 276 22.64 -26.52 16.63
N GLU A 277 23.09 -25.88 15.56
CA GLU A 277 23.77 -24.59 15.56
C GLU A 277 23.07 -23.62 14.58
N SER A 278 23.29 -22.32 14.76
CA SER A 278 22.77 -21.33 13.82
C SER A 278 23.28 -21.60 12.40
N GLY A 279 22.36 -21.65 11.45
CA GLY A 279 22.65 -21.98 10.04
C GLY A 279 22.59 -23.45 9.71
N ASP A 280 22.40 -24.37 10.68
CA ASP A 280 22.09 -25.75 10.39
C ASP A 280 20.70 -25.84 9.74
N LEU A 281 20.53 -26.75 8.79
CA LEU A 281 19.25 -27.07 8.19
C LEU A 281 18.61 -28.28 8.88
N ILE A 282 17.32 -28.20 9.14
CA ILE A 282 16.54 -29.32 9.67
C ILE A 282 15.48 -29.73 8.67
N VAL A 283 15.33 -31.04 8.44
CA VAL A 283 14.39 -31.63 7.49
C VAL A 283 13.45 -32.58 8.20
N SER A 284 12.14 -32.47 7.94
CA SER A 284 11.13 -33.37 8.51
C SER A 284 11.19 -34.76 7.89
N CYS A 285 11.25 -35.79 8.73
CA CYS A 285 11.41 -37.21 8.33
C CYS A 285 10.26 -38.11 8.74
N SER A 286 9.15 -37.57 9.25
CA SER A 286 8.00 -38.34 9.70
C SER A 286 6.71 -37.56 9.40
N GLY A 287 5.62 -38.23 9.07
CA GLY A 287 4.36 -37.58 8.69
C GLY A 287 4.51 -36.77 7.42
N THR A 288 4.60 -35.45 7.52
CA THR A 288 4.87 -34.57 6.37
C THR A 288 6.37 -34.58 6.07
N LEU A 289 6.78 -35.28 5.01
CA LEU A 289 8.18 -35.50 4.66
C LEU A 289 8.80 -34.30 3.91
N GLY A 290 10.12 -34.09 4.09
CA GLY A 290 10.93 -33.20 3.23
C GLY A 290 10.73 -31.71 3.44
N LYS A 291 10.01 -31.28 4.47
CA LYS A 291 9.97 -29.86 4.83
C LYS A 291 11.31 -29.46 5.46
N ILE A 292 11.92 -28.39 4.94
CA ILE A 292 13.25 -27.93 5.32
C ILE A 292 13.22 -26.52 5.84
N ALA A 293 13.90 -26.26 6.95
CA ALA A 293 14.06 -24.95 7.56
C ALA A 293 15.50 -24.75 8.06
N GLU A 294 15.95 -23.49 8.14
CA GLU A 294 17.25 -23.10 8.64
C GLU A 294 17.14 -22.61 10.09
N ILE A 295 18.01 -23.10 10.97
CA ILE A 295 18.10 -22.64 12.37
C ILE A 295 18.53 -21.15 12.36
N PRO A 296 17.72 -20.23 12.93
CA PRO A 296 17.99 -18.80 12.89
C PRO A 296 19.24 -18.40 13.71
N LYS A 297 19.68 -17.15 13.55
CA LYS A 297 20.79 -16.60 14.35
C LYS A 297 20.47 -16.58 15.84
N GLU A 298 19.24 -16.17 16.18
CA GLU A 298 18.73 -16.24 17.55
C GLU A 298 17.95 -17.53 17.70
N TYR A 299 18.55 -18.51 18.35
CA TYR A 299 17.96 -19.82 18.59
C TYR A 299 18.18 -20.29 20.03
N LYS A 300 17.38 -21.22 20.50
CA LYS A 300 17.58 -21.86 21.80
C LYS A 300 18.49 -23.08 21.64
N GLU A 301 19.57 -23.18 22.40
CA GLU A 301 20.41 -24.37 22.37
C GLU A 301 19.58 -25.64 22.57
N GLY A 302 19.89 -26.69 21.80
CA GLY A 302 19.11 -27.92 21.85
C GLY A 302 19.58 -28.99 20.88
N ILE A 303 18.77 -30.04 20.79
CA ILE A 303 19.00 -31.18 19.90
C ILE A 303 17.80 -31.43 19.00
N ILE A 304 18.02 -32.12 17.87
CA ILE A 304 16.93 -32.64 17.04
C ILE A 304 16.32 -33.91 17.64
N ASN A 305 15.00 -34.12 17.45
CA ASN A 305 14.33 -35.37 17.78
C ASN A 305 14.44 -36.39 16.63
N GLN A 306 13.94 -37.62 16.85
CA GLN A 306 13.94 -38.74 15.87
C GLN A 306 13.26 -38.39 14.52
N ALA A 307 12.35 -37.47 14.49
CA ALA A 307 11.59 -37.10 13.29
C ALA A 307 12.30 -36.04 12.43
N LEU A 308 13.53 -35.65 12.77
CA LEU A 308 14.32 -34.67 12.04
C LEU A 308 15.65 -35.25 11.52
N LEU A 309 16.07 -34.70 10.36
CA LEU A 309 17.43 -34.81 9.83
C LEU A 309 18.09 -33.45 9.94
N LYS A 310 19.30 -33.39 10.50
CA LYS A 310 20.18 -32.20 10.52
C LYS A 310 21.15 -32.28 9.36
N ILE A 311 21.29 -31.17 8.64
CA ILE A 311 22.25 -30.97 7.56
C ILE A 311 23.04 -29.70 7.84
N LYS A 312 24.37 -29.84 7.93
CA LYS A 312 25.29 -28.70 8.03
C LYS A 312 26.11 -28.65 6.75
N LEU A 313 25.79 -27.68 5.89
CA LEU A 313 26.44 -27.53 4.59
C LEU A 313 27.81 -26.85 4.71
N ASP A 314 28.71 -27.16 3.79
CA ASP A 314 29.93 -26.39 3.61
C ASP A 314 29.62 -25.09 2.85
N LYS A 315 29.73 -23.96 3.55
CA LYS A 315 29.40 -22.61 3.01
C LYS A 315 30.35 -22.15 1.90
N ASN A 316 31.52 -22.82 1.73
CA ASN A 316 32.44 -22.54 0.63
C ASN A 316 31.98 -23.22 -0.68
N ILE A 317 31.08 -24.18 -0.59
CA ILE A 317 30.57 -24.93 -1.74
C ILE A 317 29.13 -24.48 -2.10
N ILE A 318 28.27 -24.37 -1.08
CA ILE A 318 26.85 -24.15 -1.34
C ILE A 318 26.20 -23.22 -0.30
N ASN A 319 25.35 -22.32 -0.81
CA ASN A 319 24.56 -21.40 0.00
C ASN A 319 23.30 -22.08 0.55
N ASN A 320 23.02 -21.93 1.84
CA ASN A 320 21.87 -22.56 2.50
C ASN A 320 20.53 -22.25 1.81
N LYS A 321 20.25 -21.00 1.43
CA LYS A 321 18.96 -20.60 0.85
C LYS A 321 18.80 -21.14 -0.57
N PHE A 322 19.88 -21.13 -1.36
CA PHE A 322 19.90 -21.77 -2.67
C PHE A 322 19.62 -23.28 -2.50
N PHE A 323 20.32 -23.95 -1.58
CA PHE A 323 20.13 -25.37 -1.32
C PHE A 323 18.69 -25.69 -0.88
N MET A 324 18.10 -24.90 0.00
CA MET A 324 16.74 -25.12 0.47
C MET A 324 15.71 -25.09 -0.68
N VAL A 325 15.88 -24.19 -1.65
CA VAL A 325 15.00 -24.13 -2.83
C VAL A 325 15.24 -25.34 -3.73
N LEU A 326 16.49 -25.65 -4.03
CA LEU A 326 16.91 -26.81 -4.83
C LEU A 326 16.41 -28.11 -4.22
N PHE A 327 16.52 -28.29 -2.90
CA PHE A 327 16.05 -29.45 -2.17
C PHE A 327 14.54 -29.61 -2.29
N ARG A 328 13.76 -28.54 -2.09
CA ARG A 328 12.30 -28.57 -2.21
C ARG A 328 11.84 -28.87 -3.63
N MET A 329 12.57 -28.46 -4.64
CA MET A 329 12.23 -28.72 -6.05
C MET A 329 12.52 -30.17 -6.44
N LYS A 330 13.67 -30.68 -6.03
CA LYS A 330 14.15 -32.01 -6.45
C LYS A 330 13.63 -33.12 -5.57
N TYR A 331 13.57 -32.93 -4.26
CA TYR A 331 13.16 -33.92 -3.27
C TYR A 331 11.88 -33.49 -2.55
N ASN A 332 10.80 -33.34 -3.34
CA ASN A 332 9.48 -33.07 -2.77
C ASN A 332 8.89 -34.35 -2.13
N GLU A 333 7.78 -34.20 -1.42
CA GLU A 333 7.18 -35.31 -0.66
C GLU A 333 6.90 -36.55 -1.51
N LYS A 334 6.43 -36.38 -2.76
CA LYS A 334 6.15 -37.51 -3.69
C LYS A 334 7.42 -38.25 -4.07
N GLU A 335 8.50 -37.53 -4.38
CA GLU A 335 9.78 -38.14 -4.73
C GLU A 335 10.43 -38.85 -3.52
N LEU A 336 10.35 -38.28 -2.32
CA LEU A 336 10.83 -38.89 -1.10
C LEU A 336 10.07 -40.17 -0.77
N GLN A 337 8.76 -40.21 -1.00
CA GLN A 337 7.94 -41.43 -0.87
C GLN A 337 8.31 -42.46 -1.94
N ARG A 338 8.58 -42.05 -3.17
CA ARG A 338 8.95 -42.92 -4.27
C ARG A 338 10.29 -43.61 -4.05
N VAL A 339 11.28 -42.91 -3.51
CA VAL A 339 12.61 -43.44 -3.16
C VAL A 339 12.50 -44.47 -2.01
N SER A 340 11.48 -44.35 -1.13
CA SER A 340 11.30 -45.18 0.04
C SER A 340 10.44 -46.42 -0.20
N LEU A 341 10.06 -46.74 -1.45
CA LEU A 341 9.19 -47.88 -1.80
C LEU A 341 9.83 -49.24 -1.46
N GLY A 342 9.49 -49.76 -0.29
CA GLY A 342 9.86 -51.08 0.23
C GLY A 342 9.11 -51.50 1.51
N SER A 343 8.40 -50.57 2.18
CA SER A 343 7.60 -50.84 3.39
C SER A 343 6.31 -50.05 3.35
N GLY A 344 5.16 -50.68 3.64
CA GLY A 344 3.83 -50.11 3.55
C GLY A 344 3.48 -48.90 4.43
N ILE A 345 4.48 -48.20 4.94
CA ILE A 345 4.39 -46.93 5.69
C ILE A 345 5.32 -45.92 5.03
N SER A 346 4.82 -44.72 4.72
CA SER A 346 5.59 -43.60 4.16
C SER A 346 6.73 -43.19 5.10
N ASN A 347 7.89 -43.79 4.93
CA ASN A 347 9.10 -43.45 5.70
C ASN A 347 10.06 -42.62 4.86
N PHE A 348 10.81 -41.70 5.53
CA PHE A 348 11.90 -40.97 4.91
C PHE A 348 13.02 -41.93 4.48
N PRO A 349 13.70 -41.74 3.33
CA PRO A 349 14.76 -42.60 2.83
C PRO A 349 15.84 -42.91 3.86
N SER A 350 16.54 -44.05 3.69
CA SER A 350 17.64 -44.46 4.58
C SER A 350 18.80 -43.45 4.52
N MET A 351 19.59 -43.35 5.56
CA MET A 351 20.78 -42.48 5.58
C MET A 351 21.79 -42.82 4.49
N LYS A 352 21.83 -44.06 4.00
CA LYS A 352 22.69 -44.48 2.88
C LYS A 352 22.19 -43.85 1.58
N GLU A 353 20.89 -43.84 1.34
CA GLU A 353 20.28 -43.20 0.18
C GLU A 353 20.39 -41.67 0.26
N VAL A 354 20.11 -41.09 1.43
CA VAL A 354 20.16 -39.62 1.66
C VAL A 354 21.55 -39.05 1.39
N ARG A 355 22.62 -39.74 1.76
CA ARG A 355 24.00 -39.36 1.46
C ARG A 355 24.26 -39.25 -0.03
N ASN A 356 23.65 -40.09 -0.82
CA ASN A 356 23.78 -40.15 -2.27
C ASN A 356 22.80 -39.23 -3.00
N PHE A 357 22.02 -38.40 -2.30
CA PHE A 357 21.21 -37.38 -2.96
C PHE A 357 22.13 -36.43 -3.73
N ASP A 358 21.90 -36.25 -5.00
CA ASP A 358 22.70 -35.46 -5.90
C ASP A 358 22.12 -34.07 -6.12
N PHE A 359 22.98 -33.06 -6.24
CA PHE A 359 22.61 -31.65 -6.38
C PHE A 359 23.55 -30.96 -7.37
N ILE A 360 22.98 -30.04 -8.17
CA ILE A 360 23.79 -29.13 -9.00
C ILE A 360 24.48 -28.10 -8.10
N VAL A 361 25.70 -27.73 -8.44
CA VAL A 361 26.51 -26.76 -7.69
C VAL A 361 27.02 -25.67 -8.64
N PRO A 362 26.19 -24.63 -8.87
CA PRO A 362 26.61 -23.44 -9.63
C PRO A 362 27.69 -22.66 -8.87
N PRO A 363 28.41 -21.72 -9.52
CA PRO A 363 29.31 -20.81 -8.83
C PRO A 363 28.62 -20.07 -7.67
N LEU A 364 29.33 -19.91 -6.54
CA LEU A 364 28.78 -19.28 -5.31
C LEU A 364 28.25 -17.86 -5.56
N SER A 365 28.83 -17.11 -6.51
CA SER A 365 28.33 -15.79 -6.90
C SER A 365 26.88 -15.84 -7.40
N LEU A 366 26.57 -16.79 -8.26
CA LEU A 366 25.20 -16.99 -8.79
C LEU A 366 24.23 -17.52 -7.71
N GLN A 367 24.71 -18.42 -6.84
CA GLN A 367 23.94 -18.90 -5.71
C GLN A 367 23.58 -17.75 -4.75
N ASN A 368 24.52 -16.84 -4.49
CA ASN A 368 24.31 -15.69 -3.62
C ASN A 368 23.37 -14.66 -4.25
N GLU A 369 23.48 -14.40 -5.55
CA GLU A 369 22.54 -13.56 -6.30
C GLU A 369 21.10 -14.09 -6.17
N PHE A 370 20.93 -15.38 -6.44
CA PHE A 370 19.62 -16.02 -6.28
C PHE A 370 19.11 -16.00 -4.84
N SER A 371 19.99 -16.20 -3.85
CA SER A 371 19.63 -16.16 -2.44
C SER A 371 19.14 -14.78 -2.01
N GLN A 372 19.74 -13.70 -2.51
CA GLN A 372 19.26 -12.32 -2.29
C GLN A 372 17.87 -12.09 -2.91
N PHE A 373 17.64 -12.64 -4.10
CA PHE A 373 16.34 -12.59 -4.75
C PHE A 373 15.27 -13.33 -3.91
N VAL A 374 15.58 -14.54 -3.41
CA VAL A 374 14.69 -15.30 -2.52
C VAL A 374 14.39 -14.53 -1.24
N GLU A 375 15.36 -13.88 -0.63
CA GLU A 375 15.16 -13.06 0.58
C GLU A 375 14.19 -11.90 0.34
N LYS A 376 14.42 -11.15 -0.74
CA LYS A 376 13.56 -10.04 -1.12
C LYS A 376 12.12 -10.52 -1.36
N THR A 377 11.96 -11.61 -2.10
CA THR A 377 10.66 -12.20 -2.42
C THR A 377 9.93 -12.69 -1.15
N ASN A 378 10.63 -13.37 -0.25
CA ASN A 378 10.06 -13.84 1.02
C ASN A 378 9.66 -12.68 1.94
N LYS A 379 10.44 -11.60 1.98
CA LYS A 379 10.10 -10.38 2.73
C LYS A 379 8.82 -9.74 2.17
N LEU A 380 8.68 -9.65 0.85
CA LEU A 380 7.47 -9.17 0.21
C LEU A 380 6.28 -10.07 0.51
N LYS A 381 6.44 -11.39 0.35
CA LYS A 381 5.39 -12.37 0.68
C LYS A 381 4.93 -12.25 2.13
N PHE A 382 5.84 -12.07 3.08
CA PHE A 382 5.52 -11.84 4.49
C PHE A 382 4.70 -10.56 4.70
N LEU A 383 5.11 -9.44 4.07
CA LEU A 383 4.37 -8.18 4.15
C LEU A 383 2.96 -8.28 3.55
N TYR A 384 2.82 -9.00 2.44
CA TYR A 384 1.51 -9.24 1.83
C TYR A 384 0.60 -10.10 2.72
N ASN A 385 1.14 -11.16 3.33
CA ASN A 385 0.41 -11.98 4.31
C ASN A 385 -0.01 -11.16 5.53
N LEU A 386 0.88 -10.33 6.07
CA LEU A 386 0.58 -9.48 7.22
C LEU A 386 -0.51 -8.45 6.89
N LYS A 387 -0.42 -7.80 5.73
CA LYS A 387 -1.47 -6.88 5.26
C LYS A 387 -2.81 -7.59 5.06
N LEU A 388 -2.81 -8.77 4.47
CA LEU A 388 -4.02 -9.57 4.29
C LEU A 388 -4.63 -9.99 5.64
N TYR A 389 -3.81 -10.41 6.59
CA TYR A 389 -4.23 -10.77 7.94
C TYR A 389 -4.84 -9.58 8.69
N ILE A 390 -4.19 -8.41 8.65
CA ILE A 390 -4.72 -7.17 9.25
C ILE A 390 -6.04 -6.79 8.58
N PHE A 391 -6.11 -6.84 7.25
CA PHE A 391 -7.32 -6.54 6.50
C PHE A 391 -8.48 -7.47 6.84
N ILE A 392 -8.24 -8.79 6.89
CA ILE A 392 -9.26 -9.77 7.28
C ILE A 392 -9.73 -9.55 8.73
N ASN A 393 -8.82 -9.21 9.66
CA ASN A 393 -9.20 -8.95 11.04
C ASN A 393 -9.95 -7.61 11.22
N LEU A 394 -9.59 -6.58 10.46
CA LEU A 394 -10.37 -5.35 10.39
C LEU A 394 -11.76 -5.61 9.83
N LEU A 395 -11.88 -6.42 8.78
CA LEU A 395 -13.17 -6.81 8.20
C LEU A 395 -14.00 -7.65 9.19
N LYS A 396 -13.40 -8.54 9.96
CA LYS A 396 -14.11 -9.27 11.02
C LYS A 396 -14.67 -8.34 12.09
N LYS A 397 -13.94 -7.29 12.46
CA LYS A 397 -14.43 -6.23 13.35
C LYS A 397 -15.49 -5.36 12.68
N LEU A 398 -15.24 -4.90 11.47
CA LEU A 398 -16.15 -4.05 10.69
C LEU A 398 -17.45 -4.77 10.33
N THR A 399 -17.46 -6.07 10.01
CA THR A 399 -18.70 -6.81 9.71
C THR A 399 -19.63 -6.89 10.91
N ILE A 400 -19.12 -6.89 12.12
CA ILE A 400 -19.95 -6.88 13.34
C ILE A 400 -20.48 -5.48 13.66
N GLU A 401 -19.66 -4.45 13.54
CA GLU A 401 -20.03 -3.07 13.85
C GLU A 401 -20.68 -2.36 12.66
N VAL A 402 -20.30 -2.64 11.43
CA VAL A 402 -20.82 -1.98 10.23
C VAL A 402 -22.17 -2.54 9.78
N LEU A 403 -22.47 -3.82 9.94
CA LEU A 403 -23.85 -4.30 9.81
C LEU A 403 -24.76 -3.69 10.88
N PHE A 404 -24.26 -3.44 12.09
CA PHE A 404 -24.98 -2.76 13.15
C PHE A 404 -24.95 -1.23 13.01
N PHE A 405 -23.83 -0.66 12.60
CA PHE A 405 -23.61 0.78 12.48
C PHE A 405 -24.12 1.34 11.14
N LEU A 406 -24.04 0.60 10.04
CA LEU A 406 -24.73 0.94 8.79
C LEU A 406 -26.25 0.81 8.95
N THR A 407 -26.76 -0.19 9.65
CA THR A 407 -28.18 -0.21 10.03
C THR A 407 -28.55 0.94 10.97
N PHE A 408 -27.67 1.36 11.87
CA PHE A 408 -27.91 2.49 12.76
C PHE A 408 -27.72 3.86 12.07
N LEU A 409 -26.72 4.04 11.21
CA LEU A 409 -26.51 5.27 10.42
C LEU A 409 -27.56 5.44 9.31
N ILE A 410 -27.97 4.38 8.65
CA ILE A 410 -29.04 4.40 7.64
C ILE A 410 -30.40 4.70 8.28
N LEU A 411 -30.58 4.37 9.57
CA LEU A 411 -31.81 4.61 10.32
C LEU A 411 -31.84 5.95 11.06
N SER A 412 -30.71 6.63 11.25
CA SER A 412 -30.66 7.91 11.98
C SER A 412 -30.60 9.15 11.10
N ALA A 413 -30.51 9.02 9.79
CA ALA A 413 -30.46 10.14 8.88
C ALA A 413 -31.51 9.99 7.78
N ASN A 414 -32.28 11.04 7.49
CA ASN A 414 -33.16 11.21 6.33
C ASN A 414 -32.37 11.18 5.01
N ILE A 415 -31.85 10.02 4.62
CA ILE A 415 -30.90 9.86 3.52
C ILE A 415 -31.63 9.39 2.25
N ARG A 416 -32.61 10.15 1.78
CA ARG A 416 -33.05 10.02 0.39
C ARG A 416 -32.25 10.86 -0.60
N LEU A 417 -31.47 11.80 -0.10
CA LEU A 417 -30.62 12.68 -0.92
C LEU A 417 -29.15 12.25 -0.92
N ASP A 418 -28.72 11.43 0.05
CA ASP A 418 -27.30 11.19 0.33
C ASP A 418 -26.72 9.89 -0.26
N ILE A 419 -27.54 8.99 -0.83
CA ILE A 419 -26.98 7.81 -1.53
C ILE A 419 -26.43 8.20 -2.91
N GLU A 420 -27.08 9.10 -3.63
CA GLU A 420 -26.48 9.69 -4.85
C GLU A 420 -25.33 10.65 -4.54
N LEU A 421 -25.32 11.25 -3.36
CA LEU A 421 -24.24 12.09 -2.86
C LEU A 421 -23.12 11.24 -2.22
N ALA A 422 -23.42 10.12 -1.53
CA ALA A 422 -22.41 9.21 -0.95
C ALA A 422 -21.69 8.35 -1.99
N GLU A 423 -22.30 7.97 -3.09
CA GLU A 423 -21.57 7.42 -4.25
C GLU A 423 -20.70 8.46 -4.95
N ARG A 424 -21.00 9.75 -4.76
CA ARG A 424 -20.07 10.86 -5.10
C ARG A 424 -19.08 11.18 -3.96
N GLU A 425 -19.40 10.89 -2.70
CA GLU A 425 -18.56 11.23 -1.53
C GLU A 425 -17.58 10.13 -1.10
N GLU A 426 -17.74 8.84 -1.49
CA GLU A 426 -16.71 7.79 -1.34
C GLU A 426 -15.72 7.70 -2.51
N LYS A 427 -15.98 8.32 -3.65
CA LYS A 427 -14.91 8.92 -4.42
C LYS A 427 -14.37 10.06 -3.56
N MET A 428 -13.12 9.95 -3.05
CA MET A 428 -12.41 11.07 -2.44
C MET A 428 -12.82 12.32 -3.21
N LYS A 429 -13.58 13.23 -2.55
CA LYS A 429 -14.11 14.43 -3.19
C LYS A 429 -12.94 15.09 -3.87
N TYR A 430 -12.91 15.07 -5.19
CA TYR A 430 -11.85 15.70 -5.93
C TYR A 430 -11.96 17.20 -5.68
N TYR A 431 -10.91 17.78 -5.17
CA TYR A 431 -10.82 19.22 -4.97
C TYR A 431 -10.13 19.81 -6.19
N ARG A 432 -10.83 20.72 -6.84
CA ARG A 432 -10.35 21.44 -8.01
C ARG A 432 -9.01 22.13 -7.70
N ARG A 433 -8.03 21.90 -8.56
CA ARG A 433 -6.72 22.48 -8.44
C ARG A 433 -6.59 23.72 -9.32
N SER A 434 -5.98 24.76 -8.79
CA SER A 434 -5.78 26.01 -9.55
C SER A 434 -4.99 25.82 -10.85
N ILE A 435 -4.12 24.80 -10.90
CA ILE A 435 -3.30 24.50 -12.08
C ILE A 435 -4.05 23.83 -13.23
N GLU A 436 -5.31 23.39 -13.06
CA GLU A 436 -6.05 22.61 -14.07
C GLU A 436 -6.19 23.31 -15.41
N GLN A 437 -6.46 24.61 -15.40
CA GLN A 437 -6.55 25.40 -16.62
C GLN A 437 -5.21 25.39 -17.38
N VAL A 438 -4.11 25.61 -16.68
CA VAL A 438 -2.76 25.61 -17.26
C VAL A 438 -2.36 24.25 -17.82
N ILE A 439 -2.78 23.16 -17.14
CA ILE A 439 -2.58 21.80 -17.65
C ILE A 439 -3.27 21.60 -19.00
N ASN A 440 -4.50 22.09 -19.14
CA ASN A 440 -5.23 21.98 -20.42
C ASN A 440 -4.55 22.81 -21.52
N GLU A 441 -4.11 24.03 -21.21
CA GLU A 441 -3.38 24.89 -22.15
C GLU A 441 -2.06 24.24 -22.62
N TYR A 442 -1.29 23.64 -21.68
CA TYR A 442 -0.04 22.94 -22.03
C TYR A 442 -0.29 21.66 -22.84
N LYS A 443 -1.37 20.93 -22.54
CA LYS A 443 -1.77 19.75 -23.32
C LYS A 443 -2.04 20.07 -24.78
N GLU A 444 -2.50 21.26 -25.09
CA GLU A 444 -2.77 21.72 -26.45
C GLU A 444 -1.55 22.28 -27.18
N GLN A 445 -0.40 22.46 -26.48
CA GLN A 445 0.81 23.05 -27.03
C GLN A 445 2.00 22.09 -27.08
N PHE A 446 1.97 21.01 -26.32
CA PHE A 446 3.06 20.05 -26.23
C PHE A 446 2.60 18.62 -26.45
N PRO A 447 3.31 17.83 -27.27
CA PRO A 447 3.02 16.41 -27.46
C PRO A 447 3.11 15.62 -26.16
N ILE A 448 4.01 16.02 -25.25
CA ILE A 448 4.23 15.38 -23.96
C ILE A 448 4.06 16.41 -22.85
N LEU A 449 3.31 16.07 -21.82
CA LEU A 449 3.21 16.88 -20.60
C LEU A 449 3.76 16.11 -19.41
N LEU A 450 4.70 16.70 -18.69
CA LEU A 450 5.28 16.15 -17.47
C LEU A 450 4.87 16.98 -16.26
N LEU A 451 4.09 16.37 -15.33
CA LEU A 451 3.71 16.94 -14.07
C LEU A 451 4.63 16.43 -12.95
N THR A 452 5.48 17.31 -12.44
CA THR A 452 6.40 17.02 -11.33
C THR A 452 5.89 17.57 -10.00
N GLY A 453 6.56 17.25 -8.90
CA GLY A 453 6.26 17.81 -7.57
C GLY A 453 6.43 16.78 -6.46
N PRO A 454 6.34 17.19 -5.19
CA PRO A 454 6.53 16.32 -4.03
C PRO A 454 5.61 15.08 -4.05
N ARG A 455 5.94 14.08 -3.25
CA ARG A 455 5.06 12.93 -3.04
C ARG A 455 3.77 13.34 -2.35
N GLN A 456 2.68 12.62 -2.64
CA GLN A 456 1.37 12.77 -1.99
C GLN A 456 0.67 14.13 -2.20
N VAL A 457 1.13 14.98 -3.12
CA VAL A 457 0.46 16.24 -3.48
C VAL A 457 -0.71 16.08 -4.45
N GLY A 458 -0.97 14.83 -4.92
CA GLY A 458 -2.14 14.51 -5.75
C GLY A 458 -1.91 14.50 -7.26
N LYS A 459 -0.67 14.39 -7.77
CA LYS A 459 -0.35 14.35 -9.23
C LYS A 459 -1.15 13.29 -10.00
N SER A 460 -1.09 12.04 -9.54
CA SER A 460 -1.79 10.90 -10.17
C SER A 460 -3.31 11.05 -10.10
N THR A 461 -3.82 11.57 -8.98
CA THR A 461 -5.25 11.85 -8.79
C THR A 461 -5.73 12.93 -9.76
N LEU A 462 -4.96 14.00 -9.92
CA LEU A 462 -5.24 15.12 -10.82
C LEU A 462 -5.38 14.66 -12.27
N PHE A 463 -4.41 13.92 -12.79
CA PHE A 463 -4.47 13.43 -14.17
C PHE A 463 -5.57 12.38 -14.38
N LYS A 464 -5.82 11.51 -13.40
CA LYS A 464 -6.94 10.57 -13.46
C LYS A 464 -8.27 11.29 -13.55
N GLU A 465 -8.49 12.26 -12.69
CA GLU A 465 -9.77 12.96 -12.63
C GLU A 465 -10.03 13.77 -13.90
N LEU A 466 -9.00 14.45 -14.43
CA LEU A 466 -9.15 15.27 -15.63
C LEU A 466 -9.27 14.45 -16.92
N PHE A 467 -8.56 13.32 -17.03
CA PHE A 467 -8.30 12.73 -18.35
C PHE A 467 -8.53 11.21 -18.45
N GLN A 468 -9.01 10.51 -17.41
CA GLN A 468 -9.20 9.05 -17.48
C GLN A 468 -10.22 8.59 -18.53
N SER A 469 -11.09 9.47 -19.00
CA SER A 469 -12.04 9.17 -20.09
C SER A 469 -11.40 9.19 -21.48
N GLU A 470 -10.27 9.91 -21.64
CA GLU A 470 -9.59 10.12 -22.91
C GLU A 470 -8.28 9.33 -23.02
N TYR A 471 -7.66 9.03 -21.90
CA TYR A 471 -6.33 8.44 -21.81
C TYR A 471 -6.35 7.09 -21.10
N LYS A 472 -5.55 6.16 -21.59
CA LYS A 472 -5.29 4.92 -20.89
C LYS A 472 -4.21 5.12 -19.81
N TYR A 473 -4.55 4.75 -18.58
CA TYR A 473 -3.69 4.99 -17.42
C TYR A 473 -2.83 3.78 -17.07
N PHE A 474 -1.52 4.02 -16.91
CA PHE A 474 -0.54 3.05 -16.43
C PHE A 474 0.24 3.62 -15.24
N SER A 475 0.39 2.84 -14.16
CA SER A 475 1.27 3.18 -13.05
C SER A 475 2.47 2.25 -13.00
N LEU A 476 3.67 2.82 -12.99
CA LEU A 476 4.93 2.08 -12.85
C LEU A 476 5.24 1.67 -11.39
N ASP A 477 4.33 1.93 -10.47
CA ASP A 477 4.30 1.24 -9.18
C ASP A 477 3.91 -0.24 -9.31
N ASP A 478 3.26 -0.63 -10.44
CA ASP A 478 3.03 -2.03 -10.79
C ASP A 478 4.35 -2.65 -11.31
N PRO A 479 4.92 -3.63 -10.59
CA PRO A 479 6.20 -4.23 -10.96
C PRO A 479 6.18 -4.90 -12.34
N ILE A 480 5.05 -5.48 -12.74
CA ILE A 480 4.90 -6.20 -14.02
C ILE A 480 4.92 -5.21 -15.17
N LEU A 481 4.14 -4.14 -15.07
CA LEU A 481 4.12 -3.08 -16.09
C LEU A 481 5.47 -2.38 -16.19
N LYS A 482 6.10 -2.08 -15.06
CA LYS A 482 7.44 -1.52 -14.99
C LYS A 482 8.45 -2.40 -15.72
N GLU A 483 8.46 -3.71 -15.46
CA GLU A 483 9.38 -4.66 -16.08
C GLU A 483 9.14 -4.77 -17.58
N GLN A 484 7.90 -4.87 -18.02
CA GLN A 484 7.54 -4.88 -19.43
C GLN A 484 8.04 -3.64 -20.16
N LEU A 485 7.83 -2.46 -19.56
CA LEU A 485 8.23 -1.19 -20.15
C LEU A 485 9.75 -1.00 -20.18
N ILE A 486 10.48 -1.50 -19.18
CA ILE A 486 11.95 -1.46 -19.15
C ILE A 486 12.55 -2.42 -20.18
N ASN A 487 12.02 -3.64 -20.30
CA ASN A 487 12.58 -4.68 -21.15
C ASN A 487 12.33 -4.40 -22.65
N ASP A 488 11.13 -3.94 -23.02
CA ASP A 488 10.81 -3.59 -24.40
C ASP A 488 9.87 -2.38 -24.50
N PRO A 489 10.39 -1.15 -24.37
CA PRO A 489 9.61 0.07 -24.49
C PRO A 489 8.91 0.20 -25.85
N ARG A 490 9.53 -0.31 -26.93
CA ARG A 490 8.98 -0.24 -28.28
C ARG A 490 7.74 -1.11 -28.42
N LEU A 491 7.79 -2.32 -27.89
CA LEU A 491 6.66 -3.24 -27.90
C LEU A 491 5.52 -2.70 -27.02
N PHE A 492 5.85 -2.12 -25.87
CA PHE A 492 4.87 -1.50 -24.99
C PHE A 492 4.09 -0.39 -25.73
N LEU A 493 4.77 0.55 -26.37
CA LEU A 493 4.13 1.63 -27.13
C LEU A 493 3.37 1.11 -28.37
N LYS A 494 3.86 0.04 -29.03
CA LYS A 494 3.15 -0.57 -30.15
C LYS A 494 1.82 -1.21 -29.71
N ASN A 495 1.80 -1.83 -28.54
CA ASN A 495 0.60 -2.48 -27.98
C ASN A 495 -0.39 -1.48 -27.36
N ASN A 496 0.03 -0.24 -27.16
CA ASN A 496 -0.79 0.83 -26.59
C ASN A 496 -0.66 2.07 -27.48
N PRO A 497 -1.33 2.08 -28.64
CA PRO A 497 -1.25 3.18 -29.63
C PRO A 497 -2.08 4.40 -29.23
N GLU A 498 -2.96 4.27 -28.25
CA GLU A 498 -3.81 5.34 -27.74
C GLU A 498 -3.05 6.37 -26.91
N LYS A 499 -3.70 7.49 -26.57
CA LYS A 499 -3.17 8.49 -25.62
C LYS A 499 -2.95 7.87 -24.24
N LEU A 500 -1.79 8.13 -23.62
CA LEU A 500 -1.38 7.47 -22.40
C LEU A 500 -1.13 8.43 -21.25
N ILE A 501 -1.57 8.04 -20.05
CA ILE A 501 -1.07 8.58 -18.79
C ILE A 501 -0.08 7.57 -18.21
N ILE A 502 1.18 7.97 -18.02
CA ILE A 502 2.23 7.14 -17.43
C ILE A 502 2.64 7.75 -16.09
N ASP A 503 2.23 7.10 -15.02
CA ASP A 503 2.46 7.54 -13.66
C ASP A 503 3.78 6.96 -13.11
N GLU A 504 4.52 7.79 -12.31
CA GLU A 504 5.82 7.47 -11.72
C GLU A 504 6.90 7.10 -12.77
N ILE A 505 6.96 7.90 -13.85
CA ILE A 505 7.82 7.66 -15.03
C ILE A 505 9.32 7.56 -14.70
N GLN A 506 9.78 8.08 -13.55
CA GLN A 506 11.19 7.96 -13.12
C GLN A 506 11.65 6.51 -12.94
N TYR A 507 10.74 5.57 -12.82
CA TYR A 507 11.09 4.15 -12.70
C TYR A 507 11.47 3.49 -14.02
N ALA A 508 11.19 4.13 -15.18
CA ALA A 508 11.53 3.60 -16.48
C ALA A 508 12.04 4.68 -17.47
N PRO A 509 13.16 5.36 -17.16
CA PRO A 509 13.70 6.42 -18.03
C PRO A 509 14.12 5.92 -19.41
N SER A 510 14.28 4.62 -19.59
CA SER A 510 14.57 3.99 -20.88
C SER A 510 13.49 4.22 -21.95
N ILE A 511 12.28 4.62 -21.58
CA ILE A 511 11.20 4.91 -22.54
C ILE A 511 11.40 6.23 -23.29
N PHE A 512 12.09 7.22 -22.74
CA PHE A 512 12.16 8.57 -23.32
C PHE A 512 12.65 8.63 -24.79
N PRO A 513 13.70 7.88 -25.21
CA PRO A 513 14.09 7.84 -26.61
C PRO A 513 12.97 7.32 -27.54
N TYR A 514 12.16 6.38 -27.08
CA TYR A 514 11.06 5.81 -27.84
C TYR A 514 9.86 6.74 -27.92
N LEU A 515 9.55 7.47 -26.84
CA LEU A 515 8.54 8.54 -26.85
C LEU A 515 8.94 9.64 -27.85
N LYS A 516 10.22 10.04 -27.85
CA LYS A 516 10.76 10.98 -28.85
C LYS A 516 10.51 10.49 -30.26
N MET A 517 10.87 9.24 -30.57
CA MET A 517 10.66 8.67 -31.90
C MET A 517 9.19 8.70 -32.28
N LYS A 518 8.29 8.33 -31.35
CA LYS A 518 6.86 8.32 -31.64
C LYS A 518 6.29 9.72 -31.89
N VAL A 519 6.70 10.69 -31.11
CA VAL A 519 6.32 12.10 -31.31
C VAL A 519 6.87 12.65 -32.60
N ASP A 520 8.07 12.26 -33.01
CA ASP A 520 8.68 12.70 -34.26
C ASP A 520 8.03 12.03 -35.52
N GLU A 521 7.49 10.80 -35.36
CA GLU A 521 6.73 10.11 -36.42
C GLU A 521 5.34 10.76 -36.63
N ASN A 522 4.62 11.07 -35.55
CA ASN A 522 3.28 11.63 -35.57
C ASN A 522 3.16 12.72 -34.51
N ARG A 523 3.48 13.96 -34.84
CA ARG A 523 3.40 15.09 -33.94
C ARG A 523 1.96 15.49 -33.70
N GLU A 524 1.40 15.01 -32.62
CA GLU A 524 0.09 15.38 -32.08
C GLU A 524 0.27 15.88 -30.65
N ASP A 525 -0.34 17.02 -30.31
CA ASP A 525 -0.24 17.55 -28.97
C ASP A 525 -1.09 16.73 -27.98
N GLY A 526 -0.63 16.61 -26.75
CA GLY A 526 -1.28 15.84 -25.73
C GLY A 526 -1.23 14.31 -25.94
N MET A 527 -0.23 13.76 -26.62
CA MET A 527 -0.12 12.31 -26.81
C MET A 527 0.16 11.58 -25.50
N TYR A 528 1.03 12.15 -24.67
CA TYR A 528 1.51 11.51 -23.45
C TYR A 528 1.46 12.46 -22.27
N LEU A 529 0.79 12.02 -21.19
CA LEU A 529 0.79 12.71 -19.89
C LEU A 529 1.63 11.88 -18.91
N MET A 530 2.61 12.48 -18.29
CA MET A 530 3.53 11.78 -17.41
C MET A 530 3.54 12.42 -16.02
N THR A 531 3.64 11.62 -14.98
CA THR A 531 3.89 12.13 -13.63
C THR A 531 5.18 11.58 -13.06
N GLY A 532 5.79 12.32 -12.15
CA GLY A 532 6.95 11.85 -11.41
C GLY A 532 7.27 12.67 -10.18
N SER A 533 7.75 11.99 -9.13
CA SER A 533 8.13 12.61 -7.86
C SER A 533 9.62 12.92 -7.74
N GLN A 534 10.48 12.24 -8.54
CA GLN A 534 11.94 12.42 -8.53
C GLN A 534 12.39 13.35 -9.68
N ALA A 535 12.15 14.65 -9.54
CA ALA A 535 12.42 15.63 -10.60
C ALA A 535 13.89 15.61 -11.09
N PHE A 536 14.88 15.27 -10.24
CA PHE A 536 16.29 15.26 -10.64
C PHE A 536 16.61 14.20 -11.70
N VAL A 537 16.17 12.95 -11.47
CA VAL A 537 16.39 11.86 -12.44
C VAL A 537 15.63 12.14 -13.73
N LEU A 538 14.43 12.68 -13.61
CA LEU A 538 13.59 13.04 -14.74
C LEU A 538 14.16 14.20 -15.56
N MET A 539 14.54 15.31 -14.92
CA MET A 539 15.00 16.52 -15.61
C MET A 539 16.28 16.28 -16.40
N LYS A 540 17.22 15.47 -15.89
CA LYS A 540 18.42 15.10 -16.64
C LYS A 540 18.07 14.34 -17.93
N ASN A 541 17.26 13.30 -17.82
CA ASN A 541 16.90 12.46 -18.94
C ASN A 541 15.96 13.16 -19.94
N VAL A 542 15.00 13.95 -19.43
CA VAL A 542 14.04 14.71 -20.24
C VAL A 542 14.73 15.83 -21.02
N SER A 543 15.62 16.60 -20.41
CA SER A 543 16.33 17.70 -21.08
C SER A 543 17.25 17.20 -22.19
N GLU A 544 17.88 16.04 -22.02
CA GLU A 544 18.76 15.44 -23.01
C GLU A 544 17.97 14.81 -24.19
N THR A 545 16.77 14.25 -23.92
CA THR A 545 16.07 13.41 -24.90
C THR A 545 14.85 14.07 -25.50
N LEU A 546 14.05 14.82 -24.73
CA LEU A 546 12.73 15.36 -25.10
C LEU A 546 12.72 16.87 -25.30
N ALA A 547 13.86 17.53 -25.44
CA ALA A 547 13.95 18.98 -25.63
C ALA A 547 13.04 19.47 -26.79
N GLY A 548 12.20 20.48 -26.53
CA GLY A 548 11.23 21.02 -27.49
C GLY A 548 9.97 20.18 -27.74
N ARG A 549 9.78 19.06 -27.02
CA ARG A 549 8.64 18.15 -27.14
C ARG A 549 7.85 18.00 -25.87
N VAL A 550 8.36 18.49 -24.76
CA VAL A 550 7.76 18.32 -23.43
C VAL A 550 7.45 19.66 -22.77
N GLY A 551 6.20 19.83 -22.37
CA GLY A 551 5.80 20.87 -21.42
C GLY A 551 5.98 20.33 -20.00
N ILE A 552 6.59 21.12 -19.12
CA ILE A 552 6.84 20.72 -17.74
C ILE A 552 6.04 21.63 -16.81
N LEU A 553 5.29 21.03 -15.89
CA LEU A 553 4.57 21.75 -14.86
C LEU A 553 4.92 21.17 -13.48
N GLU A 554 4.72 21.98 -12.46
CA GLU A 554 5.01 21.61 -11.08
C GLU A 554 3.78 21.77 -10.20
N LEU A 555 3.36 20.66 -9.56
CA LEU A 555 2.27 20.65 -8.58
C LEU A 555 2.84 20.65 -7.16
N GLN A 556 2.39 21.59 -6.36
CA GLN A 556 2.68 21.64 -4.93
C GLN A 556 1.49 21.19 -4.08
N GLY A 557 1.64 21.20 -2.75
CA GLY A 557 0.52 20.98 -1.84
C GLY A 557 -0.60 22.02 -2.03
N ILE A 558 -1.72 21.82 -1.40
CA ILE A 558 -2.92 22.65 -1.54
C ILE A 558 -2.63 24.08 -1.06
N SER A 559 -2.86 25.09 -1.91
CA SER A 559 -2.74 26.48 -1.52
C SER A 559 -3.93 26.97 -0.70
N LEU A 560 -3.81 28.12 -0.02
CA LEU A 560 -4.96 28.71 0.67
C LEU A 560 -6.12 29.02 -0.29
N ARG A 561 -5.83 29.53 -1.48
CA ARG A 561 -6.88 29.79 -2.50
C ARG A 561 -7.65 28.50 -2.80
N GLU A 562 -6.97 27.37 -2.97
CA GLU A 562 -7.61 26.07 -3.21
C GLU A 562 -8.39 25.60 -1.99
N GLN A 563 -7.88 25.78 -0.77
CA GLN A 563 -8.60 25.41 0.47
C GLN A 563 -9.93 26.17 0.63
N PHE A 564 -9.98 27.42 0.20
CA PHE A 564 -11.15 28.29 0.28
C PHE A 564 -11.95 28.35 -1.03
N ASN A 565 -11.63 27.49 -2.03
CA ASN A 565 -12.27 27.44 -3.36
C ASN A 565 -12.30 28.80 -4.06
N ILE A 566 -11.21 29.57 -3.97
CA ILE A 566 -11.10 30.87 -4.60
C ILE A 566 -10.68 30.69 -6.07
N GLU A 567 -11.56 31.07 -6.99
CA GLU A 567 -11.29 31.01 -8.44
C GLU A 567 -10.48 32.26 -8.87
N PHE A 568 -9.19 32.30 -8.50
CA PHE A 568 -8.25 33.35 -8.87
C PHE A 568 -6.87 32.76 -9.11
N ASN A 569 -6.49 32.61 -10.38
CA ASN A 569 -5.27 31.89 -10.76
C ASN A 569 -4.14 32.81 -11.29
N LYS A 570 -4.14 34.11 -10.92
CA LYS A 570 -3.01 35.01 -11.24
C LYS A 570 -1.87 34.84 -10.22
N PRO A 571 -0.59 34.87 -10.66
CA PRO A 571 0.54 34.93 -9.76
C PRO A 571 0.48 36.18 -8.90
N PHE A 572 0.99 36.12 -7.68
CA PHE A 572 1.01 37.27 -6.78
C PHE A 572 2.02 38.33 -7.27
N ILE A 573 1.51 39.42 -7.79
CA ILE A 573 2.26 40.62 -8.17
C ILE A 573 1.52 41.83 -7.59
N PRO A 574 2.04 42.53 -6.59
CA PRO A 574 1.28 43.50 -5.82
C PRO A 574 1.19 44.86 -6.54
N ASN A 575 0.82 44.87 -7.82
CA ASN A 575 0.48 46.04 -8.60
C ASN A 575 -1.02 46.39 -8.47
N GLU A 576 -1.43 47.55 -8.91
CA GLU A 576 -2.81 48.03 -8.79
C GLU A 576 -3.82 47.15 -9.51
N GLU A 577 -3.47 46.59 -10.67
CA GLU A 577 -4.32 45.69 -11.46
C GLU A 577 -4.62 44.42 -10.68
N TYR A 578 -3.57 43.76 -10.19
CA TYR A 578 -3.73 42.54 -9.39
C TYR A 578 -4.57 42.77 -8.14
N ILE A 579 -4.27 43.83 -7.39
CA ILE A 579 -4.97 44.17 -6.16
C ILE A 579 -6.46 44.41 -6.44
N SER A 580 -6.80 45.22 -7.46
CA SER A 580 -8.19 45.51 -7.83
C SER A 580 -8.96 44.26 -8.29
N GLU A 581 -8.31 43.35 -9.00
CA GLU A 581 -8.95 42.11 -9.40
C GLU A 581 -9.13 41.11 -8.21
N ARG A 582 -8.13 41.04 -7.34
CA ARG A 582 -8.16 40.19 -6.15
C ARG A 582 -9.25 40.60 -5.17
N GLU A 583 -9.51 41.87 -5.02
CA GLU A 583 -10.59 42.41 -4.19
C GLU A 583 -11.97 41.91 -4.59
N LYS A 584 -12.20 41.56 -5.85
CA LYS A 584 -13.47 41.02 -6.33
C LYS A 584 -13.71 39.56 -5.84
N ASN A 585 -12.67 38.87 -5.37
CA ASN A 585 -12.69 37.48 -4.96
C ASN A 585 -12.14 37.29 -3.54
N MET A 586 -12.30 38.27 -2.67
CA MET A 586 -11.79 38.21 -1.30
C MET A 586 -12.63 37.27 -0.45
N THR A 587 -11.93 36.51 0.38
CA THR A 587 -12.52 35.63 1.39
C THR A 587 -11.62 35.67 2.61
N GLU A 588 -12.19 35.87 3.79
CA GLU A 588 -11.46 35.85 5.06
C GLU A 588 -10.87 34.45 5.32
N TYR A 589 -9.60 34.40 5.68
CA TYR A 589 -8.90 33.16 5.99
C TYR A 589 -9.04 32.81 7.47
N THR A 590 -10.03 32.03 7.80
CA THR A 590 -10.27 31.56 9.16
C THR A 590 -9.24 30.52 9.60
N ASP A 591 -8.98 30.45 10.92
CA ASP A 591 -8.12 29.44 11.54
C ASP A 591 -6.69 29.35 10.96
N LEU A 592 -6.10 30.50 10.62
CA LEU A 592 -4.82 30.60 9.91
C LEU A 592 -3.71 29.75 10.54
N TRP A 593 -3.47 29.87 11.85
CA TRP A 593 -2.41 29.13 12.53
C TRP A 593 -2.68 27.62 12.60
N GLN A 594 -3.94 27.22 12.64
CA GLN A 594 -4.31 25.81 12.54
C GLN A 594 -3.95 25.25 11.16
N ARG A 595 -4.19 26.02 10.08
CA ARG A 595 -3.84 25.63 8.70
C ARG A 595 -2.33 25.61 8.51
N ILE A 596 -1.61 26.60 9.01
CA ILE A 596 -0.13 26.64 9.00
C ILE A 596 0.44 25.40 9.68
N HIS A 597 -0.04 25.07 10.88
CA HIS A 597 0.42 23.90 11.64
C HIS A 597 0.08 22.59 10.93
N ARG A 598 -1.10 22.48 10.35
CA ARG A 598 -1.56 21.25 9.69
C ARG A 598 -0.86 21.01 8.35
N GLY A 599 -0.42 22.07 7.66
CA GLY A 599 0.30 22.00 6.38
C GLY A 599 -0.60 21.84 5.18
N TYR A 600 0.00 21.47 4.04
CA TYR A 600 -0.61 21.58 2.72
C TYR A 600 -0.86 20.25 2.02
N MET A 601 -0.59 19.13 2.68
CA MET A 601 -0.81 17.82 2.09
C MET A 601 -2.30 17.54 1.94
N PRO A 602 -2.78 17.15 0.73
CA PRO A 602 -4.21 16.93 0.48
C PRO A 602 -4.89 16.04 1.51
N GLU A 603 -4.23 14.95 1.92
CA GLU A 603 -4.77 14.01 2.90
C GLU A 603 -4.99 14.64 4.29
N LEU A 604 -4.20 15.66 4.64
CA LEU A 604 -4.38 16.40 5.89
C LEU A 604 -5.40 17.53 5.72
N VAL A 605 -5.36 18.26 4.60
CA VAL A 605 -6.22 19.41 4.37
C VAL A 605 -7.70 18.99 4.30
N PHE A 606 -7.99 17.86 3.66
CA PHE A 606 -9.36 17.41 3.39
C PHE A 606 -9.86 16.29 4.29
N ASN A 607 -9.07 15.85 5.28
CA ASN A 607 -9.47 14.80 6.21
C ASN A 607 -9.11 15.16 7.65
N ASP A 608 -10.02 15.82 8.34
CA ASP A 608 -9.84 16.25 9.73
C ASP A 608 -9.59 15.11 10.72
N LYS A 609 -10.01 13.90 10.40
CA LYS A 609 -9.79 12.71 11.22
C LYS A 609 -8.35 12.21 11.17
N LYS A 610 -7.57 12.64 10.15
CA LYS A 610 -6.19 12.23 9.99
C LYS A 610 -5.31 12.90 11.05
N LYS A 611 -4.63 12.10 11.84
CA LYS A 611 -3.70 12.62 12.87
C LYS A 611 -2.44 13.14 12.20
N TRP A 612 -2.18 14.42 12.38
CA TRP A 612 -1.06 15.18 11.81
C TRP A 612 0.31 14.55 12.11
N GLU A 613 0.58 14.19 13.38
CA GLU A 613 1.84 13.58 13.79
C GLU A 613 2.10 12.23 13.10
N PHE A 614 1.06 11.39 12.98
CA PHE A 614 1.19 10.07 12.35
C PHE A 614 1.44 10.21 10.85
N PHE A 615 0.82 11.18 10.22
CA PHE A 615 1.02 11.45 8.81
C PHE A 615 2.46 11.87 8.53
N TYR A 616 2.98 12.93 9.18
CA TYR A 616 4.33 13.40 8.92
C TYR A 616 5.41 12.42 9.40
N SER A 617 5.19 11.66 10.47
CA SER A 617 6.08 10.58 10.87
C SER A 617 6.24 9.54 9.76
N SER A 618 5.13 9.07 9.20
CA SER A 618 5.14 8.13 8.08
C SER A 618 5.71 8.75 6.81
N TYR A 619 5.38 10.01 6.52
CA TYR A 619 5.88 10.74 5.35
C TYR A 619 7.41 10.86 5.36
N VAL A 620 7.99 11.30 6.47
CA VAL A 620 9.43 11.45 6.62
C VAL A 620 10.14 10.11 6.49
N GLN A 621 9.63 9.07 7.16
CA GLN A 621 10.20 7.74 7.08
C GLN A 621 10.17 7.18 5.66
N THR A 622 9.03 7.24 4.99
CA THR A 622 8.88 6.70 3.62
C THR A 622 9.66 7.51 2.59
N TYR A 623 9.79 8.84 2.77
CA TYR A 623 10.60 9.70 1.93
C TYR A 623 12.09 9.35 2.04
N ILE A 624 12.60 9.20 3.27
CA ILE A 624 14.01 8.82 3.50
C ILE A 624 14.30 7.44 2.92
N GLU A 625 13.42 6.47 3.15
CA GLU A 625 13.61 5.09 2.71
C GLU A 625 13.58 4.92 1.17
N ARG A 626 12.74 5.67 0.48
CA ARG A 626 12.53 5.49 -0.97
C ARG A 626 13.30 6.48 -1.83
N ASP A 627 13.18 7.78 -1.55
CA ASP A 627 13.70 8.80 -2.47
C ASP A 627 15.16 9.14 -2.20
N VAL A 628 15.50 9.21 -0.93
CA VAL A 628 16.84 9.64 -0.54
C VAL A 628 17.85 8.50 -0.65
N ARG A 629 17.46 7.31 -0.24
CA ARG A 629 18.33 6.10 -0.32
C ARG A 629 18.70 5.77 -1.76
N ASP A 630 17.73 5.85 -2.68
CA ASP A 630 17.95 5.53 -4.09
C ASP A 630 18.84 6.58 -4.80
N LEU A 631 18.80 7.84 -4.34
CA LEU A 631 19.52 8.94 -4.98
C LEU A 631 20.96 9.11 -4.50
N ILE A 632 21.26 8.82 -3.25
CA ILE A 632 22.56 9.22 -2.65
C ILE A 632 23.26 8.15 -1.79
N ASN A 633 22.86 6.89 -1.85
CA ASN A 633 23.49 5.79 -1.09
C ASN A 633 23.80 6.19 0.36
N ILE A 634 22.78 6.62 1.11
CA ILE A 634 22.95 7.01 2.50
C ILE A 634 23.25 5.78 3.35
N SER A 635 24.41 5.78 3.95
CA SER A 635 24.82 4.77 4.93
C SER A 635 24.24 5.01 6.33
N ASP A 636 23.73 6.23 6.60
CA ASP A 636 23.24 6.65 7.92
C ASP A 636 21.98 7.53 7.81
N GLU A 637 20.82 6.88 7.89
CA GLU A 637 19.51 7.53 7.84
C GLU A 637 19.28 8.50 9.01
N SER A 638 19.90 8.22 10.17
CA SER A 638 19.81 9.04 11.37
C SER A 638 20.47 10.41 11.15
N LYS A 639 21.61 10.46 10.46
CA LYS A 639 22.24 11.73 10.09
C LYS A 639 21.44 12.52 9.08
N PHE A 640 20.78 11.88 8.13
CA PHE A 640 19.91 12.58 7.20
C PHE A 640 18.69 13.18 7.88
N LEU A 641 18.09 12.49 8.84
CA LEU A 641 16.99 13.06 9.64
C LEU A 641 17.47 14.26 10.46
N LYS A 642 18.65 14.19 11.10
CA LYS A 642 19.26 15.33 11.80
C LYS A 642 19.50 16.50 10.86
N PHE A 643 19.95 16.22 9.63
CA PHE A 643 20.12 17.22 8.59
C PHE A 643 18.79 17.91 8.24
N MET A 644 17.70 17.16 8.02
CA MET A 644 16.38 17.74 7.76
C MET A 644 15.91 18.64 8.92
N ILE A 645 16.08 18.20 10.17
CA ILE A 645 15.75 18.99 11.37
C ILE A 645 16.61 20.27 11.43
N SER A 646 17.90 20.17 11.17
CA SER A 646 18.82 21.30 11.14
C SER A 646 18.43 22.34 10.08
N LEU A 647 18.03 21.90 8.88
CA LEU A 647 17.53 22.80 7.84
C LEU A 647 16.17 23.40 8.20
N ALA A 648 15.26 22.60 8.77
CA ALA A 648 13.94 23.08 9.18
C ALA A 648 14.03 24.21 10.22
N SER A 649 14.93 24.08 11.18
CA SER A 649 15.17 25.13 12.19
C SER A 649 15.73 26.43 11.62
N ARG A 650 16.18 26.42 10.35
CA ARG A 650 16.76 27.59 9.62
C ARG A 650 15.86 28.10 8.48
N SER A 651 14.63 27.64 8.39
CA SER A 651 13.72 28.16 7.37
C SER A 651 13.52 29.68 7.54
N GLY A 652 13.60 30.43 6.45
CA GLY A 652 13.65 31.87 6.45
C GLY A 652 15.05 32.48 6.70
N GLU A 653 16.10 31.68 6.87
CA GLU A 653 17.46 32.16 7.15
C GLU A 653 18.43 31.83 6.00
N LEU A 654 19.59 32.51 6.01
CA LEU A 654 20.69 32.25 5.09
C LEU A 654 21.25 30.82 5.31
N LEU A 655 21.39 30.04 4.24
CA LEU A 655 21.89 28.70 4.30
C LEU A 655 23.40 28.62 4.48
N ASN A 656 23.86 28.35 5.70
CA ASN A 656 25.27 28.12 6.00
C ASN A 656 25.59 26.64 5.99
N TYR A 657 26.17 26.16 4.89
CA TYR A 657 26.55 24.76 4.69
C TYR A 657 27.55 24.24 5.76
N GLY A 658 28.50 25.09 6.19
CA GLY A 658 29.49 24.71 7.22
C GLY A 658 28.87 24.52 8.59
N ALA A 659 27.95 25.40 8.99
CA ALA A 659 27.25 25.25 10.26
C ALA A 659 26.39 23.97 10.28
N VAL A 660 25.66 23.68 9.21
CA VAL A 660 24.87 22.45 9.07
C VAL A 660 25.76 21.21 9.08
N ALA A 661 26.90 21.24 8.37
CA ALA A 661 27.85 20.14 8.31
C ALA A 661 28.40 19.77 9.71
N ASN A 662 28.81 20.77 10.49
CA ASN A 662 29.30 20.58 11.84
C ASN A 662 28.24 20.01 12.79
N GLU A 663 27.01 20.51 12.71
CA GLU A 663 25.90 20.11 13.56
C GLU A 663 25.45 18.65 13.30
N VAL A 664 25.46 18.24 12.04
CA VAL A 664 25.05 16.90 11.60
C VAL A 664 26.21 15.88 11.71
N GLY A 665 27.46 16.34 11.69
CA GLY A 665 28.64 15.49 11.71
C GLY A 665 28.93 14.87 10.34
N VAL A 666 28.85 15.68 9.26
CA VAL A 666 29.13 15.25 7.87
C VAL A 666 29.98 16.32 7.15
N SER A 667 30.49 16.01 5.97
CA SER A 667 31.25 16.98 5.16
C SER A 667 30.34 18.05 4.52
N ASN A 668 30.92 19.23 4.25
CA ASN A 668 30.23 20.29 3.50
C ASN A 668 29.72 19.81 2.14
N GLU A 669 30.45 18.96 1.47
CA GLU A 669 30.08 18.38 0.18
C GLU A 669 28.85 17.48 0.31
N THR A 670 28.79 16.68 1.38
CA THR A 670 27.62 15.87 1.71
C THR A 670 26.40 16.75 1.93
N VAL A 671 26.52 17.84 2.69
CA VAL A 671 25.41 18.78 2.90
C VAL A 671 24.94 19.39 1.60
N LYS A 672 25.85 19.86 0.74
CA LYS A 672 25.50 20.40 -0.58
C LYS A 672 24.71 19.40 -1.43
N ARG A 673 25.17 18.14 -1.45
CA ARG A 673 24.49 17.05 -2.16
C ARG A 673 23.10 16.80 -1.58
N TRP A 674 22.97 16.76 -0.27
CA TRP A 674 21.70 16.54 0.40
C TRP A 674 20.72 17.69 0.22
N VAL A 675 21.20 18.93 0.28
CA VAL A 675 20.40 20.12 -0.06
C VAL A 675 19.90 20.07 -1.49
N SER A 676 20.75 19.65 -2.44
CA SER A 676 20.35 19.48 -3.84
C SER A 676 19.22 18.47 -3.99
N VAL A 677 19.22 17.36 -3.21
CA VAL A 677 18.14 16.39 -3.22
C VAL A 677 16.83 16.99 -2.70
N LEU A 678 16.85 17.67 -1.55
CA LEU A 678 15.64 18.32 -1.00
C LEU A 678 15.09 19.42 -1.92
N ARG A 679 15.98 20.18 -2.58
CA ARG A 679 15.62 21.20 -3.56
C ARG A 679 14.94 20.56 -4.79
N THR A 680 15.52 19.51 -5.33
CA THR A 680 14.99 18.84 -6.53
C THR A 680 13.73 18.01 -6.23
N SER A 681 13.57 17.49 -5.01
CA SER A 681 12.31 16.89 -4.54
C SER A 681 11.25 17.92 -4.16
N ARG A 682 11.56 19.20 -4.28
CA ARG A 682 10.66 20.33 -3.97
C ARG A 682 10.17 20.34 -2.51
N ILE A 683 10.92 19.76 -1.60
CA ILE A 683 10.71 19.87 -0.15
C ILE A 683 11.11 21.27 0.33
N ILE A 684 12.20 21.80 -0.24
CA ILE A 684 12.72 23.13 0.04
C ILE A 684 12.82 23.98 -1.22
N TYR A 685 12.70 25.28 -1.03
CA TYR A 685 13.01 26.31 -2.01
C TYR A 685 14.24 27.08 -1.54
N LEU A 686 15.16 27.39 -2.47
CA LEU A 686 16.32 28.22 -2.22
C LEU A 686 16.10 29.55 -2.93
N MET A 687 15.81 30.59 -2.16
CA MET A 687 15.63 31.95 -2.69
C MET A 687 16.97 32.61 -2.85
N GLU A 688 17.24 33.12 -4.04
CA GLU A 688 18.48 33.81 -4.38
C GLU A 688 18.43 35.31 -3.97
N PRO A 689 19.58 35.92 -3.64
CA PRO A 689 19.60 37.35 -3.36
C PRO A 689 19.45 38.14 -4.64
N TYR A 690 18.78 39.28 -4.56
CA TYR A 690 18.65 40.23 -5.68
C TYR A 690 19.96 40.99 -5.93
N PHE A 691 20.41 41.00 -7.19
CA PHE A 691 21.48 41.86 -7.70
C PHE A 691 21.18 42.27 -9.13
N ASN A 692 21.59 43.50 -9.55
CA ASN A 692 21.43 43.92 -10.95
C ASN A 692 22.12 42.97 -11.94
N ASN A 693 23.24 42.39 -11.56
CA ASN A 693 23.92 41.40 -12.34
C ASN A 693 23.43 39.96 -11.99
N HIS A 694 22.72 39.33 -12.90
CA HIS A 694 22.16 37.98 -12.71
C HIS A 694 23.20 36.92 -12.32
N LEU A 695 24.43 36.98 -12.83
CA LEU A 695 25.50 36.04 -12.45
C LEU A 695 25.86 36.15 -10.96
N LYS A 696 25.77 37.36 -10.37
CA LYS A 696 26.02 37.52 -8.94
C LYS A 696 24.89 37.01 -8.06
N ARG A 697 23.67 36.81 -8.60
CA ARG A 697 22.55 36.24 -7.86
C ARG A 697 22.86 34.77 -7.51
N VAL A 698 23.40 34.02 -8.45
CA VAL A 698 23.64 32.56 -8.34
C VAL A 698 24.83 32.20 -7.44
N ILE A 699 25.80 33.09 -7.28
CA ILE A 699 27.07 32.80 -6.58
C ILE A 699 26.97 33.00 -5.05
N LYS A 700 25.98 33.75 -4.56
CA LYS A 700 25.87 34.09 -3.15
C LYS A 700 24.93 33.14 -2.38
N THR A 701 25.08 33.20 -1.06
CA THR A 701 24.34 32.31 -0.13
C THR A 701 22.84 32.56 -0.22
N PRO A 702 22.02 31.60 -0.57
CA PRO A 702 20.56 31.72 -0.63
C PRO A 702 19.93 31.70 0.76
N LYS A 703 18.67 32.17 0.86
CA LYS A 703 17.77 31.86 1.97
C LYS A 703 17.08 30.52 1.69
N ILE A 704 16.82 29.73 2.74
CA ILE A 704 16.11 28.44 2.64
C ILE A 704 14.66 28.57 3.13
N TYR A 705 13.73 27.98 2.41
CA TYR A 705 12.32 27.90 2.79
C TYR A 705 11.79 26.49 2.60
N PHE A 706 11.09 25.95 3.61
CA PHE A 706 10.34 24.72 3.47
C PHE A 706 9.02 24.99 2.74
N MET A 707 8.70 24.18 1.72
CA MET A 707 7.48 24.37 0.93
C MET A 707 6.22 23.91 1.64
N ASP A 708 6.35 23.02 2.64
CA ASP A 708 5.25 22.59 3.51
C ASP A 708 5.54 22.97 4.97
N VAL A 709 4.79 23.95 5.47
CA VAL A 709 4.95 24.44 6.84
C VAL A 709 4.48 23.45 7.91
N GLY A 710 3.59 22.51 7.57
CA GLY A 710 3.22 21.44 8.49
C GLY A 710 4.36 20.43 8.68
N LEU A 711 5.10 20.10 7.61
CA LEU A 711 6.35 19.34 7.72
C LEU A 711 7.40 20.09 8.52
N LEU A 712 7.53 21.39 8.31
CA LEU A 712 8.40 22.28 9.08
C LEU A 712 8.06 22.24 10.57
N ALA A 713 6.78 22.39 10.94
CA ALA A 713 6.31 22.34 12.32
C ALA A 713 6.57 20.97 12.96
N TYR A 714 6.38 19.89 12.20
CA TYR A 714 6.67 18.52 12.66
C TYR A 714 8.16 18.30 12.95
N LEU A 715 9.04 18.70 12.04
CA LEU A 715 10.50 18.54 12.19
C LEU A 715 11.04 19.38 13.34
N THR A 716 10.49 20.57 13.56
CA THR A 716 10.90 21.51 14.64
C THR A 716 10.16 21.27 15.97
N LYS A 717 9.33 20.22 16.04
CA LYS A 717 8.69 19.76 17.28
C LYS A 717 7.67 20.73 17.89
N TRP A 718 6.87 21.42 17.09
CA TRP A 718 5.76 22.24 17.56
C TRP A 718 4.47 21.39 17.60
N PRO A 719 3.99 20.96 18.78
CA PRO A 719 2.93 19.96 18.86
C PRO A 719 1.52 20.50 18.57
N THR A 720 1.29 21.79 18.74
CA THR A 720 -0.03 22.40 18.53
C THR A 720 0.09 23.74 17.79
N PRO A 721 -0.98 24.22 17.14
CA PRO A 721 -1.02 25.54 16.51
C PRO A 721 -0.66 26.68 17.46
N GLU A 722 -1.12 26.60 18.71
CA GLU A 722 -0.88 27.63 19.72
C GLU A 722 0.61 27.69 20.13
N THR A 723 1.25 26.54 20.30
CA THR A 723 2.69 26.48 20.59
C THR A 723 3.53 26.98 19.42
N LEU A 724 3.09 26.73 18.19
CA LEU A 724 3.71 27.23 16.97
C LEU A 724 3.59 28.76 16.88
N ALA A 725 2.38 29.32 17.06
CA ALA A 725 2.10 30.75 16.96
C ALA A 725 2.82 31.59 18.03
N ASN A 726 3.04 31.04 19.22
CA ASN A 726 3.69 31.69 20.34
C ASN A 726 5.18 31.34 20.49
N GLY A 727 5.71 30.50 19.60
CA GLY A 727 7.08 30.00 19.65
C GLY A 727 8.11 31.04 19.22
N ALA A 728 9.36 30.89 19.68
CA ALA A 728 10.46 31.79 19.35
C ALA A 728 10.75 31.94 17.83
N LYS A 729 10.30 30.98 17.02
CA LYS A 729 10.45 30.95 15.55
C LYS A 729 9.16 31.25 14.80
N ALA A 730 8.10 31.69 15.47
CA ALA A 730 6.81 31.98 14.85
C ALA A 730 6.91 32.98 13.69
N GLY A 731 7.75 34.02 13.82
CA GLY A 731 8.00 34.97 12.75
C GLY A 731 8.62 34.34 11.50
N ASN A 732 9.65 33.49 11.65
CA ASN A 732 10.27 32.77 10.54
C ASN A 732 9.31 31.78 9.87
N ILE A 733 8.44 31.17 10.67
CA ILE A 733 7.43 30.20 10.17
C ILE A 733 6.34 30.95 9.39
N PHE A 734 5.91 32.13 9.89
CA PHE A 734 4.98 33.00 9.19
C PHE A 734 5.56 33.49 7.87
N GLU A 735 6.84 33.97 7.87
CA GLU A 735 7.56 34.36 6.64
C GLU A 735 7.63 33.17 5.66
N THR A 736 8.00 31.98 6.14
CA THR A 736 8.04 30.75 5.32
C THR A 736 6.68 30.42 4.71
N PHE A 737 5.61 30.53 5.47
CA PHE A 737 4.25 30.34 5.03
C PHE A 737 3.87 31.30 3.91
N VAL A 738 4.05 32.62 4.11
CA VAL A 738 3.75 33.68 3.11
C VAL A 738 4.54 33.44 1.83
N VAL A 739 5.85 33.21 1.94
CA VAL A 739 6.72 32.93 0.78
C VAL A 739 6.25 31.66 0.04
N SER A 740 5.88 30.61 0.76
CA SER A 740 5.42 29.37 0.13
C SER A 740 4.09 29.57 -0.62
N GLU A 741 3.14 30.35 -0.08
CA GLU A 741 1.88 30.69 -0.78
C GLU A 741 2.13 31.53 -2.04
N ILE A 742 3.03 32.51 -1.96
CA ILE A 742 3.44 33.31 -3.13
C ILE A 742 4.03 32.37 -4.20
N ILE A 743 4.97 31.48 -3.86
CA ILE A 743 5.55 30.54 -4.81
C ILE A 743 4.47 29.66 -5.44
N LYS A 744 3.53 29.13 -4.65
CA LYS A 744 2.42 28.32 -5.16
C LYS A 744 1.56 29.08 -6.16
N SER A 745 1.33 30.39 -5.95
CA SER A 745 0.56 31.21 -6.90
C SER A 745 1.22 31.26 -8.29
N TYR A 746 2.55 31.35 -8.35
CA TYR A 746 3.30 31.28 -9.60
C TYR A 746 3.27 29.91 -10.24
N LEU A 747 3.50 28.84 -9.46
CA LEU A 747 3.49 27.47 -9.97
C LEU A 747 2.12 27.06 -10.50
N ASN A 748 1.05 27.46 -9.82
CA ASN A 748 -0.33 27.22 -10.26
C ASN A 748 -0.67 28.00 -11.56
N ALA A 749 0.03 29.10 -11.83
CA ALA A 749 -0.06 29.84 -13.09
C ALA A 749 0.93 29.33 -14.17
N GLY A 750 1.63 28.20 -13.94
CA GLY A 750 2.56 27.60 -14.90
C GLY A 750 3.97 28.18 -14.88
N ILE A 751 4.30 29.08 -13.97
CA ILE A 751 5.60 29.73 -13.88
C ILE A 751 6.50 28.95 -12.91
N ILE A 752 7.36 28.08 -13.45
CA ILE A 752 8.21 27.18 -12.67
C ILE A 752 9.33 27.91 -11.92
N ASN A 753 9.81 29.03 -12.46
CA ASN A 753 10.86 29.85 -11.87
C ASN A 753 10.28 31.25 -11.51
N PRO A 754 9.65 31.37 -10.35
CA PRO A 754 9.11 32.65 -9.90
C PRO A 754 10.19 33.73 -9.84
N PRO A 755 9.93 34.96 -10.31
CA PRO A 755 10.91 36.05 -10.29
C PRO A 755 10.95 36.72 -8.90
N ILE A 756 11.29 35.95 -7.88
CA ILE A 756 11.28 36.31 -6.47
C ILE A 756 12.68 36.18 -5.87
N TYR A 757 13.07 37.15 -5.10
CA TYR A 757 14.40 37.28 -4.52
C TYR A 757 14.29 37.87 -3.12
N PHE A 758 15.37 37.79 -2.31
CA PHE A 758 15.52 38.64 -1.11
C PHE A 758 16.64 39.66 -1.36
N TYR A 759 16.69 40.72 -0.58
CA TYR A 759 17.80 41.69 -0.63
C TYR A 759 18.54 41.72 0.70
N ARG A 760 19.86 41.75 0.65
CA ARG A 760 20.70 41.96 1.82
C ARG A 760 22.00 42.66 1.43
N ASP A 761 22.31 43.81 2.07
CA ASP A 761 23.52 44.52 1.82
C ASP A 761 24.67 44.17 2.80
N LYS A 762 25.80 44.89 2.66
CA LYS A 762 26.98 44.67 3.50
C LYS A 762 26.74 45.06 4.97
N ASP A 763 25.85 46.00 5.20
CA ASP A 763 25.48 46.51 6.52
C ASP A 763 24.39 45.65 7.18
N LYS A 764 24.11 44.46 6.58
CA LYS A 764 23.10 43.51 7.02
C LYS A 764 21.66 44.04 6.98
N LYS A 765 21.42 45.14 6.25
CA LYS A 765 20.05 45.61 5.98
C LYS A 765 19.40 44.63 5.01
N GLU A 766 18.24 44.11 5.39
CA GLU A 766 17.57 43.02 4.67
C GLU A 766 16.15 43.44 4.30
N ILE A 767 15.67 42.96 3.14
CA ILE A 767 14.28 42.99 2.70
C ILE A 767 13.89 41.58 2.46
N ASP A 768 12.80 41.14 3.07
CA ASP A 768 12.38 39.74 3.14
C ASP A 768 12.11 39.16 1.74
N LEU A 769 11.44 39.92 0.85
CA LEU A 769 11.11 39.52 -0.50
C LEU A 769 11.16 40.67 -1.48
N ILE A 770 11.64 40.42 -2.71
CA ILE A 770 11.51 41.30 -3.87
C ILE A 770 10.85 40.52 -4.99
N ILE A 771 9.78 41.06 -5.55
CA ILE A 771 9.17 40.56 -6.77
C ILE A 771 9.60 41.42 -7.94
N GLU A 772 10.14 40.80 -8.99
CA GLU A 772 10.61 41.47 -10.21
C GLU A 772 9.53 41.32 -11.31
N GLU A 773 9.00 42.41 -11.80
CA GLU A 773 8.02 42.46 -12.91
C GLU A 773 8.51 43.43 -13.97
N ALA A 774 8.93 42.87 -15.12
CA ALA A 774 9.49 43.67 -16.23
C ALA A 774 10.56 44.69 -15.76
N GLU A 775 10.28 45.98 -15.88
CA GLU A 775 11.19 47.08 -15.47
C GLU A 775 10.98 47.56 -14.03
N LYS A 776 10.09 46.89 -13.27
CA LYS A 776 9.76 47.23 -11.89
C LYS A 776 10.13 46.14 -10.90
N ILE A 777 10.40 46.57 -9.67
CA ILE A 777 10.53 45.69 -8.51
C ILE A 777 9.61 46.13 -7.39
N TYR A 778 9.05 45.16 -6.67
CA TYR A 778 8.21 45.43 -5.51
C TYR A 778 8.92 44.87 -4.26
N PRO A 779 9.42 45.72 -3.35
CA PRO A 779 9.97 45.25 -2.07
C PRO A 779 8.85 44.91 -1.10
N ILE A 780 9.02 43.77 -0.39
CA ILE A 780 8.01 43.24 0.50
C ILE A 780 8.65 42.87 1.84
N GLU A 781 8.08 43.34 2.91
CA GLU A 781 8.36 42.92 4.29
C GLU A 781 7.23 42.04 4.80
N ILE A 782 7.60 40.93 5.48
CA ILE A 782 6.65 40.00 6.03
C ILE A 782 6.76 40.02 7.56
N LYS A 783 5.68 40.39 8.23
CA LYS A 783 5.69 40.56 9.70
C LYS A 783 4.49 39.88 10.32
N MET A 784 4.72 39.11 11.38
CA MET A 784 3.65 38.40 12.13
C MET A 784 2.77 39.36 12.96
N SER A 785 3.04 40.69 12.94
CA SER A 785 2.29 41.67 13.70
C SER A 785 0.91 41.94 13.12
N ALA A 786 -0.09 42.20 13.98
CA ALA A 786 -1.39 42.76 13.61
C ALA A 786 -1.47 44.28 13.72
N SER A 787 -0.36 44.93 14.00
CA SER A 787 -0.25 46.40 14.13
C SER A 787 0.88 46.91 13.25
N PRO A 788 0.62 47.19 11.97
CA PRO A 788 1.63 47.63 11.03
C PRO A 788 2.05 49.07 11.30
N ASP A 789 3.34 49.32 11.15
CA ASP A 789 3.93 50.69 11.25
C ASP A 789 4.99 50.92 10.17
N LYS A 790 5.37 52.21 9.95
CA LYS A 790 6.35 52.63 8.93
C LYS A 790 7.77 52.12 9.19
N GLU A 791 8.12 51.83 10.42
CA GLU A 791 9.44 51.30 10.80
C GLU A 791 9.67 49.90 10.22
N MET A 792 8.59 49.12 9.97
CA MET A 792 8.69 47.82 9.33
C MET A 792 9.28 47.92 7.91
N ALA A 793 9.00 48.99 7.18
CA ALA A 793 9.47 49.24 5.81
C ALA A 793 10.75 50.07 5.71
N LYS A 794 11.43 50.38 6.82
CA LYS A 794 12.60 51.29 6.85
C LYS A 794 13.73 50.89 5.90
N ASN A 795 13.88 49.58 5.65
CA ASN A 795 14.92 49.07 4.78
C ASN A 795 14.63 49.27 3.28
N PHE A 796 13.40 49.61 2.87
CA PHE A 796 13.08 49.80 1.45
C PHE A 796 13.87 50.96 0.85
N SER A 797 14.19 51.97 1.64
CA SER A 797 15.00 53.10 1.23
C SER A 797 16.42 52.73 0.77
N VAL A 798 16.92 51.56 1.19
CA VAL A 798 18.27 51.07 0.81
C VAL A 798 18.36 50.73 -0.68
N LEU A 799 17.25 50.46 -1.35
CA LEU A 799 17.21 50.17 -2.77
C LEU A 799 17.43 51.39 -3.66
N LYS A 800 17.06 52.59 -3.17
CA LYS A 800 17.19 53.85 -3.95
C LYS A 800 18.63 54.07 -4.36
N GLY A 801 18.90 54.24 -5.65
CA GLY A 801 20.23 54.45 -6.22
C GLY A 801 21.16 53.21 -6.24
N LYS A 802 20.71 52.04 -5.78
CA LYS A 802 21.47 50.80 -5.84
C LYS A 802 20.93 49.80 -6.86
N ILE A 803 19.72 50.03 -7.32
CA ILE A 803 19.03 49.15 -8.28
C ILE A 803 18.70 49.98 -9.53
N ASP A 804 18.89 49.35 -10.70
CA ASP A 804 18.71 49.96 -12.00
C ASP A 804 17.24 50.02 -12.46
N LYS A 805 16.34 49.23 -11.79
CA LYS A 805 14.91 49.17 -12.08
C LYS A 805 14.11 50.16 -11.25
N GLU A 806 12.92 50.49 -11.75
CA GLU A 806 11.94 51.32 -11.02
C GLU A 806 11.47 50.55 -9.76
N ILE A 807 11.39 51.26 -8.64
CA ILE A 807 10.88 50.75 -7.38
C ILE A 807 9.39 51.06 -7.32
N GLY A 808 8.56 50.05 -7.36
CA GLY A 808 7.12 50.16 -7.17
C GLY A 808 6.74 50.34 -5.68
N THR A 809 5.45 50.30 -5.40
CA THR A 809 4.93 50.42 -4.03
C THR A 809 5.53 49.35 -3.13
N GLY A 810 6.12 49.75 -2.01
CA GLY A 810 6.61 48.82 -0.99
C GLY A 810 5.44 48.18 -0.23
N ILE A 811 5.51 46.90 0.00
CA ILE A 811 4.41 46.14 0.59
C ILE A 811 4.79 45.61 1.97
N ILE A 812 3.88 45.73 2.92
CA ILE A 812 3.95 45.00 4.20
C ILE A 812 2.85 43.96 4.22
N ILE A 813 3.21 42.67 4.28
CA ILE A 813 2.27 41.60 4.49
C ILE A 813 2.27 41.23 5.97
N CYS A 814 1.12 41.32 6.61
CA CYS A 814 0.99 41.04 8.04
C CYS A 814 -0.41 40.53 8.40
N GLN A 815 -0.64 40.26 9.70
CA GLN A 815 -1.94 39.79 10.22
C GLN A 815 -2.89 40.96 10.56
N TYR A 816 -2.83 42.04 9.82
CA TYR A 816 -3.77 43.15 9.94
C TYR A 816 -4.87 42.99 8.90
N ASP A 817 -6.13 43.12 9.31
CA ASP A 817 -7.30 42.68 8.52
C ASP A 817 -7.67 43.63 7.36
N ASN A 818 -7.04 44.84 7.28
CA ASN A 818 -7.43 45.84 6.30
C ASN A 818 -6.26 46.29 5.42
N LYS A 819 -6.56 46.51 4.13
CA LYS A 819 -5.65 47.22 3.24
C LYS A 819 -5.53 48.69 3.68
N VAL A 820 -4.31 49.19 3.92
CA VAL A 820 -4.10 50.60 4.32
C VAL A 820 -2.76 51.12 3.81
N TYR A 821 -2.73 52.35 3.33
CA TYR A 821 -1.50 53.07 3.00
C TYR A 821 -0.92 53.70 4.27
N LEU A 822 0.31 53.37 4.62
CA LEU A 822 1.06 54.04 5.68
C LEU A 822 1.77 55.31 5.16
N SER A 823 2.08 55.37 3.85
CA SER A 823 2.57 56.51 3.09
C SER A 823 2.21 56.31 1.61
N GLU A 824 2.51 57.30 0.76
CA GLU A 824 2.29 57.19 -0.69
C GLU A 824 3.02 55.99 -1.30
N ASP A 825 4.18 55.59 -0.75
CA ASP A 825 5.05 54.54 -1.25
C ASP A 825 4.91 53.22 -0.49
N ILE A 826 4.10 53.11 0.60
CA ILE A 826 4.02 51.93 1.46
C ILE A 826 2.57 51.50 1.66
N LEU A 827 2.25 50.31 1.22
CA LEU A 827 0.94 49.68 1.34
C LEU A 827 1.00 48.45 2.24
N VAL A 828 0.08 48.37 3.18
CA VAL A 828 -0.16 47.15 3.97
C VAL A 828 -1.22 46.30 3.26
N LEU A 829 -0.92 45.07 3.04
CA LEU A 829 -1.84 44.07 2.49
C LEU A 829 -2.08 42.93 3.50
N PRO A 830 -3.33 42.65 3.83
CA PRO A 830 -3.71 41.41 4.49
C PRO A 830 -3.26 40.16 3.71
N ILE A 831 -3.11 39.04 4.42
CA ILE A 831 -2.67 37.79 3.84
C ILE A 831 -3.63 37.26 2.78
N GLU A 832 -4.88 37.64 2.84
CA GLU A 832 -5.95 37.31 1.91
C GLU A 832 -5.69 37.80 0.48
N TYR A 833 -4.79 38.75 0.30
CA TYR A 833 -4.38 39.19 -1.05
C TYR A 833 -3.45 38.21 -1.77
N ILE A 834 -2.83 37.28 -1.08
CA ILE A 834 -1.90 36.29 -1.66
C ILE A 834 -2.62 35.15 -2.39
#